data_f9bb5e300e4e1b793a46f914abc94770
#
_entry.id   f9bb5e300e4e1b793a46f914abc94770
#
_cell.length_a   1.000
_cell.length_b   1.000
_cell.length_c   1.000
_cell.angle_alpha   90.00
_cell.angle_beta   90.00
_cell.angle_gamma   90.00
#
_symmetry.space_group_name_H-M   'P 1'
#
loop_
_entity.id
_entity.type
_entity.pdbx_description
1 polymer ?
#
loop_
_entity_poly.entity_id
_entity_poly.type
_entity_poly.pdbx_seq_one_letter_code
_entity_poly.pdbx_strand_id
1 'polypeptide(L)'
;MGPAIHPRTIQEVKDKADIVDVISEHIVLKKKGKEFVGICPFHDDSKPSMTVSPAKQFYYCFSCGAGGNSIKFLMEFTRNNFTDVVLSLAKKNDINVINVDGPQQEIYKKQLSRREELYKILRITKEWFKSQLNNSLGKEAHHYLTSQRNLNIKNINDFELGYAPNSWNDLFNYLSKVEKFPLKLILSAGLVISKDNTDKVYDRFRNRLIVPIFDMQGRVVAFGGRSLDGQEPKYLNSPETEVFEKGKMLFAFDKASSNIRKRDKAVVVEGYFDVISLHSKGITNSVASLGTALNKYQISQLCRCTDSKNIIINFDSDNAGRLATKRVINEVESLSLHDQINLKILQIKSFKDPDEYLKGNTPEDYFNLIDNASFWIDWEIDQIFDNKDLSKSDIFQNVISSLVKLLSKFPQSATRTHYLQKVSERLSMGQARLAIKFEEDLRKQVKGFRWHGRSKKFEQPSEVSQREKNESEIIYYYLHCPEHRLFIREELLKREINIFNTEYIRLIWESISAIEVNNLSANYLDDLKDPTNKQLNKEFISIDLISLLPDHLALNDLEVSNKINTFINPDELFLTTLKNSKHNLLGTLSLLERYKSLKRCRHLIESWGSQRLKTLENCISILIDNSSLEPSDSNKEIEDVFKDLNSDAIKFQELYYLEREHINFLDKQRCGNFSSNQ
;
A
#
# COMPACT_ATOMS: atom_id res chain seq x y z
N MET A 1 -15.00 -1.56 -10.43
CA MET A 1 -15.30 -0.36 -11.24
C MET A 1 -16.79 -0.32 -11.52
N GLY A 2 -17.46 0.86 -11.39
CA GLY A 2 -18.89 1.08 -11.63
C GLY A 2 -19.27 1.05 -13.11
N PRO A 3 -20.58 0.97 -13.51
CA PRO A 3 -20.96 1.11 -14.88
C PRO A 3 -20.30 2.36 -15.43
N ALA A 4 -19.72 2.26 -16.63
CA ALA A 4 -19.08 3.43 -17.23
C ALA A 4 -20.18 4.46 -17.51
N ILE A 5 -20.31 5.42 -16.58
CA ILE A 5 -21.20 6.55 -16.74
C ILE A 5 -20.59 7.46 -17.79
N HIS A 6 -21.40 7.88 -18.75
CA HIS A 6 -20.91 8.75 -19.82
C HIS A 6 -20.28 10.03 -19.21
N PRO A 7 -19.11 10.48 -19.69
CA PRO A 7 -18.45 11.68 -19.17
C PRO A 7 -19.36 12.91 -19.05
N ARG A 8 -20.30 13.04 -19.99
CA ARG A 8 -21.32 14.12 -19.96
C ARG A 8 -22.19 14.06 -18.70
N THR A 9 -22.64 12.88 -18.27
CA THR A 9 -23.40 12.74 -17.02
C THR A 9 -22.55 13.09 -15.80
N ILE A 10 -21.30 12.67 -15.78
CA ILE A 10 -20.34 12.99 -14.70
C ILE A 10 -20.14 14.51 -14.63
N GLN A 11 -20.01 15.16 -15.78
CA GLN A 11 -19.86 16.61 -15.84
C GLN A 11 -21.13 17.34 -15.39
N GLU A 12 -22.32 16.89 -15.81
CA GLU A 12 -23.59 17.46 -15.37
C GLU A 12 -23.81 17.31 -13.85
N VAL A 13 -23.37 16.18 -13.29
CA VAL A 13 -23.41 15.97 -11.82
C VAL A 13 -22.46 16.92 -11.11
N LYS A 14 -21.26 17.14 -11.62
CA LYS A 14 -20.30 18.10 -11.03
C LYS A 14 -20.81 19.53 -11.09
N ASP A 15 -21.41 19.92 -12.21
CA ASP A 15 -21.89 21.27 -12.42
C ASP A 15 -23.11 21.62 -11.55
N LYS A 16 -23.92 20.60 -11.22
CA LYS A 16 -25.13 20.77 -10.38
C LYS A 16 -24.91 20.48 -8.90
N ALA A 17 -23.94 19.65 -8.55
CA ALA A 17 -23.65 19.26 -7.16
C ALA A 17 -22.69 20.26 -6.52
N ASP A 18 -23.18 21.43 -6.08
CA ASP A 18 -22.37 22.42 -5.37
C ASP A 18 -21.69 21.80 -4.13
N ILE A 19 -20.39 22.00 -4.00
CA ILE A 19 -19.60 21.38 -2.94
C ILE A 19 -19.98 21.86 -1.55
N VAL A 20 -20.41 23.11 -1.41
CA VAL A 20 -20.83 23.67 -0.11
C VAL A 20 -22.13 23.02 0.33
N ASP A 21 -23.09 22.85 -0.60
CA ASP A 21 -24.37 22.21 -0.31
C ASP A 21 -24.17 20.74 0.07
N VAL A 22 -23.37 20.02 -0.72
CA VAL A 22 -23.07 18.59 -0.46
C VAL A 22 -22.39 18.39 0.89
N ILE A 23 -21.39 19.21 1.23
CA ILE A 23 -20.63 19.04 2.47
C ILE A 23 -21.47 19.51 3.69
N SER A 24 -22.25 20.57 3.53
CA SER A 24 -23.06 21.11 4.63
C SER A 24 -24.18 20.17 5.11
N GLU A 25 -24.59 19.19 4.30
CA GLU A 25 -25.48 18.10 4.74
C GLU A 25 -24.85 17.17 5.77
N HIS A 26 -23.54 17.12 5.81
CA HIS A 26 -22.81 16.14 6.64
C HIS A 26 -22.04 16.80 7.79
N ILE A 27 -21.60 18.05 7.62
CA ILE A 27 -20.84 18.79 8.63
C ILE A 27 -21.27 20.27 8.65
N VAL A 28 -21.06 20.91 9.80
CA VAL A 28 -21.37 22.35 9.96
C VAL A 28 -20.22 23.15 9.33
N LEU A 29 -20.57 23.94 8.29
CA LEU A 29 -19.66 24.87 7.64
C LEU A 29 -19.89 26.30 8.12
N LYS A 30 -18.83 27.03 8.46
CA LYS A 30 -18.85 28.47 8.83
C LYS A 30 -18.13 29.26 7.75
N LYS A 31 -18.79 30.36 7.29
CA LYS A 31 -18.19 31.23 6.27
C LYS A 31 -17.00 31.99 6.85
N LYS A 32 -15.86 31.95 6.15
CA LYS A 32 -14.64 32.69 6.48
C LYS A 32 -14.11 33.40 5.22
N GLY A 33 -14.49 34.67 5.05
CA GLY A 33 -14.16 35.40 3.84
C GLY A 33 -14.87 34.86 2.59
N LYS A 34 -14.12 34.45 1.59
CA LYS A 34 -14.65 33.85 0.34
C LYS A 34 -14.82 32.34 0.41
N GLU A 35 -14.38 31.71 1.49
CA GLU A 35 -14.36 30.26 1.69
C GLU A 35 -15.20 29.87 2.91
N PHE A 36 -15.44 28.56 3.06
CA PHE A 36 -16.09 27.99 4.23
C PHE A 36 -15.09 27.12 4.99
N VAL A 37 -15.22 27.07 6.32
CA VAL A 37 -14.39 26.23 7.18
C VAL A 37 -15.25 25.34 8.05
N GLY A 38 -14.83 24.11 8.28
CA GLY A 38 -15.51 23.14 9.11
C GLY A 38 -14.57 22.16 9.78
N ILE A 39 -15.10 21.38 10.71
CA ILE A 39 -14.39 20.26 11.33
C ILE A 39 -14.28 19.16 10.28
N CYS A 40 -13.07 18.64 10.06
CA CYS A 40 -12.85 17.59 9.08
C CYS A 40 -13.44 16.26 9.54
N PRO A 41 -14.29 15.58 8.72
CA PRO A 41 -14.87 14.30 9.11
C PRO A 41 -13.94 13.11 8.87
N PHE A 42 -12.78 13.34 8.27
CA PHE A 42 -11.86 12.26 7.86
C PHE A 42 -10.75 11.99 8.87
N HIS A 43 -10.58 12.88 9.85
CA HIS A 43 -9.74 12.69 11.02
C HIS A 43 -10.44 13.30 12.22
N ASP A 44 -10.01 12.99 13.44
CA ASP A 44 -10.60 13.62 14.63
C ASP A 44 -10.03 15.03 14.79
N ASP A 45 -10.92 15.98 14.68
CA ASP A 45 -10.57 17.39 14.59
C ASP A 45 -11.28 18.13 15.72
N SER A 46 -10.51 18.80 16.57
CA SER A 46 -11.05 19.65 17.63
C SER A 46 -11.18 21.11 17.20
N LYS A 47 -10.57 21.48 16.05
CA LYS A 47 -10.62 22.84 15.49
C LYS A 47 -10.88 22.77 13.99
N PRO A 48 -11.68 23.73 13.42
CA PRO A 48 -11.94 23.71 12.00
C PRO A 48 -10.66 23.76 11.15
N SER A 49 -10.29 22.64 10.54
CA SER A 49 -9.10 22.48 9.71
C SER A 49 -9.41 22.25 8.24
N MET A 50 -10.67 21.92 7.93
CA MET A 50 -11.09 21.72 6.55
C MET A 50 -11.62 23.04 5.96
N THR A 51 -11.07 23.43 4.83
CA THR A 51 -11.50 24.60 4.05
C THR A 51 -12.25 24.12 2.80
N VAL A 52 -13.38 24.74 2.48
CA VAL A 52 -14.20 24.46 1.30
C VAL A 52 -14.28 25.73 0.46
N SER A 53 -13.82 25.65 -0.78
CA SER A 53 -13.80 26.76 -1.73
C SER A 53 -14.94 26.62 -2.74
N PRO A 54 -15.99 27.45 -2.68
CA PRO A 54 -17.08 27.43 -3.66
C PRO A 54 -16.59 27.79 -5.06
N ALA A 55 -15.63 28.73 -5.17
CA ALA A 55 -15.10 29.16 -6.45
C ALA A 55 -14.28 28.08 -7.18
N LYS A 56 -13.60 27.21 -6.41
CA LYS A 56 -12.81 26.09 -6.95
C LYS A 56 -13.56 24.76 -6.95
N GLN A 57 -14.77 24.71 -6.36
CA GLN A 57 -15.53 23.47 -6.14
C GLN A 57 -14.65 22.36 -5.51
N PHE A 58 -13.88 22.74 -4.47
CA PHE A 58 -12.85 21.88 -3.88
C PHE A 58 -12.80 22.07 -2.36
N TYR A 59 -12.63 20.98 -1.62
CA TYR A 59 -12.33 21.03 -0.17
C TYR A 59 -10.90 20.55 0.07
N TYR A 60 -10.29 21.07 1.13
CA TYR A 60 -8.97 20.64 1.59
C TYR A 60 -8.85 20.77 3.10
N CYS A 61 -8.35 19.72 3.74
CA CYS A 61 -8.02 19.71 5.15
C CYS A 61 -6.52 19.89 5.35
N PHE A 62 -6.12 20.98 6.00
CA PHE A 62 -4.72 21.30 6.26
C PHE A 62 -4.07 20.39 7.32
N SER A 63 -4.86 19.66 8.12
CA SER A 63 -4.34 18.76 9.16
C SER A 63 -4.08 17.36 8.65
N CYS A 64 -4.99 16.76 7.88
CA CYS A 64 -4.84 15.38 7.41
C CYS A 64 -4.57 15.24 5.90
N GLY A 65 -4.56 16.35 5.14
CA GLY A 65 -4.33 16.36 3.70
C GLY A 65 -5.49 15.81 2.86
N ALA A 66 -6.63 15.46 3.47
CA ALA A 66 -7.81 15.03 2.73
C ALA A 66 -8.32 16.19 1.86
N GLY A 67 -8.57 15.95 0.58
CA GLY A 67 -9.01 16.98 -0.33
C GLY A 67 -9.60 16.40 -1.61
N GLY A 68 -10.50 17.16 -2.25
CA GLY A 68 -11.17 16.74 -3.47
C GLY A 68 -12.42 17.53 -3.77
N ASN A 69 -13.19 17.06 -4.76
CA ASN A 69 -14.48 17.62 -5.14
C ASN A 69 -15.63 17.00 -4.32
N SER A 70 -16.89 17.39 -4.61
CA SER A 70 -18.09 16.86 -3.97
C SER A 70 -18.23 15.34 -4.07
N ILE A 71 -17.85 14.76 -5.22
CA ILE A 71 -17.91 13.30 -5.43
C ILE A 71 -16.90 12.61 -4.53
N LYS A 72 -15.65 13.08 -4.49
CA LYS A 72 -14.60 12.49 -3.67
C LYS A 72 -14.92 12.62 -2.18
N PHE A 73 -15.47 13.75 -1.74
CA PHE A 73 -15.95 13.93 -0.37
C PHE A 73 -16.95 12.84 0.01
N LEU A 74 -17.98 12.63 -0.81
CA LEU A 74 -18.99 11.61 -0.55
C LEU A 74 -18.43 10.19 -0.60
N MET A 75 -17.53 9.89 -1.53
CA MET A 75 -16.86 8.59 -1.59
C MET A 75 -16.12 8.26 -0.28
N GLU A 76 -15.36 9.21 0.24
CA GLU A 76 -14.62 9.05 1.49
C GLU A 76 -15.54 9.04 2.72
N PHE A 77 -16.55 9.91 2.75
CA PHE A 77 -17.47 10.05 3.86
C PHE A 77 -18.45 8.87 3.98
N THR A 78 -19.08 8.47 2.87
CA THR A 78 -20.05 7.36 2.83
C THR A 78 -19.40 6.02 2.58
N ARG A 79 -18.11 5.99 2.17
CA ARG A 79 -17.36 4.81 1.75
C ARG A 79 -17.97 4.06 0.56
N ASN A 80 -18.73 4.79 -0.25
CA ASN A 80 -19.30 4.28 -1.48
C ASN A 80 -18.30 4.41 -2.64
N ASN A 81 -18.43 3.58 -3.66
CA ASN A 81 -17.63 3.70 -4.87
C ASN A 81 -18.08 4.91 -5.71
N PHE A 82 -17.23 5.31 -6.67
CA PHE A 82 -17.46 6.46 -7.54
C PHE A 82 -18.83 6.41 -8.25
N THR A 83 -19.16 5.25 -8.81
CA THR A 83 -20.41 5.06 -9.55
C THR A 83 -21.63 5.26 -8.68
N ASP A 84 -21.63 4.66 -7.48
CA ASP A 84 -22.78 4.76 -6.55
C ASP A 84 -22.98 6.20 -6.10
N VAL A 85 -21.88 6.93 -5.86
CA VAL A 85 -21.94 8.35 -5.49
C VAL A 85 -22.46 9.19 -6.66
N VAL A 86 -21.97 8.99 -7.88
CA VAL A 86 -22.43 9.72 -9.07
C VAL A 86 -23.92 9.42 -9.35
N LEU A 87 -24.36 8.16 -9.24
CA LEU A 87 -25.75 7.79 -9.40
C LEU A 87 -26.66 8.42 -8.32
N SER A 88 -26.19 8.44 -7.07
CA SER A 88 -26.89 9.07 -5.96
C SER A 88 -27.05 10.59 -6.17
N LEU A 89 -25.97 11.27 -6.56
CA LEU A 89 -25.99 12.70 -6.87
C LEU A 89 -26.83 13.00 -8.11
N ALA A 90 -26.78 12.17 -9.16
CA ALA A 90 -27.60 12.29 -10.35
C ALA A 90 -29.09 12.18 -10.01
N LYS A 91 -29.45 11.21 -9.18
CA LYS A 91 -30.83 11.04 -8.69
C LYS A 91 -31.30 12.23 -7.87
N LYS A 92 -30.44 12.76 -6.99
CA LYS A 92 -30.74 13.91 -6.12
C LYS A 92 -30.96 15.22 -6.92
N ASN A 93 -30.21 15.37 -8.03
CA ASN A 93 -30.25 16.59 -8.86
C ASN A 93 -31.11 16.42 -10.13
N ASP A 94 -31.92 15.36 -10.23
CA ASP A 94 -32.77 15.04 -11.37
C ASP A 94 -32.02 15.03 -12.71
N ILE A 95 -30.84 14.39 -12.72
CA ILE A 95 -29.99 14.26 -13.91
C ILE A 95 -30.23 12.89 -14.55
N ASN A 96 -30.53 12.89 -15.84
CA ASN A 96 -30.66 11.66 -16.60
C ASN A 96 -29.29 11.02 -16.81
N VAL A 97 -29.12 9.79 -16.30
CA VAL A 97 -27.89 9.04 -16.40
C VAL A 97 -27.73 8.45 -17.81
N ILE A 98 -26.79 8.96 -18.56
CA ILE A 98 -26.38 8.39 -19.85
C ILE A 98 -25.28 7.36 -19.57
N ASN A 99 -25.50 6.12 -19.94
CA ASN A 99 -24.48 5.05 -19.85
C ASN A 99 -23.72 4.97 -21.17
N VAL A 100 -22.41 4.69 -21.08
CA VAL A 100 -21.60 4.43 -22.28
C VAL A 100 -21.95 3.03 -22.78
N ASP A 101 -22.56 2.94 -23.94
CA ASP A 101 -22.85 1.66 -24.60
C ASP A 101 -21.58 1.13 -25.24
N GLY A 102 -21.10 -0.03 -24.76
CA GLY A 102 -19.90 -0.68 -25.33
C GLY A 102 -19.60 -2.04 -24.69
N PRO A 103 -18.72 -2.85 -25.31
CA PRO A 103 -18.34 -4.19 -24.82
C PRO A 103 -17.82 -4.18 -23.36
N GLN A 104 -17.23 -3.08 -22.92
CA GLN A 104 -16.75 -2.92 -21.54
C GLN A 104 -17.90 -2.84 -20.52
N GLN A 105 -19.06 -2.30 -20.89
CA GLN A 105 -20.23 -2.23 -20.02
C GLN A 105 -20.83 -3.61 -19.73
N GLU A 106 -20.87 -4.50 -20.73
CA GLU A 106 -21.32 -5.88 -20.52
C GLU A 106 -20.38 -6.66 -19.61
N ILE A 107 -19.07 -6.48 -19.77
CA ILE A 107 -18.05 -7.11 -18.90
C ILE A 107 -18.24 -6.63 -17.48
N TYR A 108 -18.44 -5.34 -17.29
CA TYR A 108 -18.61 -4.73 -15.97
C TYR A 108 -19.96 -5.12 -15.32
N LYS A 109 -21.07 -5.07 -16.04
CA LYS A 109 -22.37 -5.57 -15.55
C LYS A 109 -22.27 -7.05 -15.13
N LYS A 110 -21.56 -7.87 -15.91
CA LYS A 110 -21.28 -9.28 -15.58
C LYS A 110 -20.43 -9.41 -14.31
N GLN A 111 -19.41 -8.56 -14.11
CA GLN A 111 -18.57 -8.59 -12.91
C GLN A 111 -19.35 -8.15 -11.65
N LEU A 112 -20.17 -7.09 -11.74
CA LEU A 112 -21.03 -6.66 -10.64
C LEU A 112 -22.06 -7.73 -10.27
N SER A 113 -22.79 -8.23 -11.27
CA SER A 113 -23.74 -9.30 -11.08
C SER A 113 -23.09 -10.52 -10.44
N ARG A 114 -21.87 -10.87 -10.86
CA ARG A 114 -21.11 -11.99 -10.28
C ARG A 114 -20.69 -11.74 -8.82
N ARG A 115 -20.27 -10.52 -8.46
CA ARG A 115 -19.96 -10.18 -7.06
C ARG A 115 -21.21 -10.21 -6.19
N GLU A 116 -22.33 -9.73 -6.69
CA GLU A 116 -23.63 -9.81 -6.00
C GLU A 116 -24.06 -11.25 -5.78
N GLU A 117 -23.89 -12.11 -6.79
CA GLU A 117 -24.14 -13.55 -6.66
C GLU A 117 -23.21 -14.21 -5.62
N LEU A 118 -21.92 -13.81 -5.56
CA LEU A 118 -20.99 -14.28 -4.54
C LEU A 118 -21.42 -13.83 -3.13
N TYR A 119 -21.82 -12.59 -2.93
CA TYR A 119 -22.37 -12.15 -1.64
C TYR A 119 -23.65 -12.90 -1.26
N LYS A 120 -24.52 -13.17 -2.25
CA LYS A 120 -25.76 -13.91 -2.03
C LYS A 120 -25.50 -15.35 -1.56
N ILE A 121 -24.63 -16.08 -2.27
CA ILE A 121 -24.31 -17.46 -1.89
C ILE A 121 -23.59 -17.53 -0.54
N LEU A 122 -22.67 -16.63 -0.25
CA LEU A 122 -21.96 -16.58 1.05
C LEU A 122 -22.93 -16.27 2.20
N ARG A 123 -23.89 -15.35 2.01
CA ARG A 123 -24.95 -15.07 2.99
C ARG A 123 -25.81 -16.30 3.27
N ILE A 124 -26.27 -17.00 2.23
CA ILE A 124 -27.06 -18.22 2.37
C ILE A 124 -26.26 -19.31 3.07
N THR A 125 -24.99 -19.48 2.70
CA THR A 125 -24.08 -20.43 3.36
C THR A 125 -23.88 -20.12 4.83
N LYS A 126 -23.76 -18.84 5.20
CA LYS A 126 -23.67 -18.41 6.60
C LYS A 126 -24.91 -18.83 7.40
N GLU A 127 -26.10 -18.57 6.87
CA GLU A 127 -27.35 -18.98 7.52
C GLU A 127 -27.45 -20.51 7.64
N TRP A 128 -27.01 -21.23 6.61
CA TRP A 128 -26.98 -22.68 6.67
C TRP A 128 -26.04 -23.19 7.77
N PHE A 129 -24.80 -22.72 7.89
CA PHE A 129 -23.90 -23.08 8.97
C PHE A 129 -24.44 -22.74 10.35
N LYS A 130 -25.09 -21.56 10.47
CA LYS A 130 -25.76 -21.15 11.72
C LYS A 130 -26.90 -22.12 12.10
N SER A 131 -27.70 -22.55 11.12
CA SER A 131 -28.74 -23.54 11.35
C SER A 131 -28.18 -24.90 11.78
N GLN A 132 -27.03 -25.33 11.22
CA GLN A 132 -26.38 -26.59 11.62
C GLN A 132 -25.83 -26.52 13.03
N LEU A 133 -25.35 -25.38 13.52
CA LEU A 133 -24.93 -25.22 14.92
C LEU A 133 -26.11 -25.40 15.90
N ASN A 134 -27.28 -24.94 15.51
CA ASN A 134 -28.48 -25.00 16.36
C ASN A 134 -29.22 -26.33 16.25
N ASN A 135 -28.83 -27.23 15.36
CA ASN A 135 -29.41 -28.56 15.18
C ASN A 135 -28.74 -29.61 16.06
N SER A 136 -29.28 -30.81 16.04
CA SER A 136 -28.74 -31.97 16.78
C SER A 136 -27.28 -32.30 16.38
N LEU A 137 -26.88 -31.99 15.15
CA LEU A 137 -25.51 -32.20 14.64
C LEU A 137 -24.50 -31.22 15.24
N GLY A 138 -24.96 -30.05 15.68
CA GLY A 138 -24.09 -29.00 16.25
C GLY A 138 -23.85 -29.12 17.76
N LYS A 139 -24.37 -30.12 18.45
CA LYS A 139 -24.30 -30.23 19.92
C LYS A 139 -22.87 -30.16 20.47
N GLU A 140 -21.92 -30.86 19.85
CA GLU A 140 -20.51 -30.81 20.25
C GLU A 140 -19.89 -29.42 20.04
N ALA A 141 -20.18 -28.82 18.89
CA ALA A 141 -19.71 -27.46 18.59
C ALA A 141 -20.30 -26.43 19.57
N HIS A 142 -21.59 -26.57 19.89
CA HIS A 142 -22.26 -25.72 20.87
C HIS A 142 -21.68 -25.91 22.28
N HIS A 143 -21.44 -27.15 22.69
CA HIS A 143 -20.80 -27.47 23.97
C HIS A 143 -19.38 -26.91 24.05
N TYR A 144 -18.60 -27.02 22.98
CA TYR A 144 -17.29 -26.40 22.87
C TYR A 144 -17.34 -24.87 23.09
N LEU A 145 -18.26 -24.17 22.45
CA LEU A 145 -18.43 -22.73 22.61
C LEU A 145 -18.84 -22.30 24.00
N THR A 146 -19.79 -23.02 24.61
CA THR A 146 -20.35 -22.65 25.93
C THR A 146 -19.47 -23.09 27.07
N SER A 147 -18.92 -24.31 27.04
CA SER A 147 -18.20 -24.91 28.17
C SER A 147 -16.69 -24.68 28.12
N GLN A 148 -16.06 -24.79 26.92
CA GLN A 148 -14.60 -24.60 26.81
C GLN A 148 -14.21 -23.15 26.53
N ARG A 149 -15.04 -22.42 25.74
CA ARG A 149 -14.80 -21.02 25.40
C ARG A 149 -15.58 -20.03 26.26
N ASN A 150 -16.45 -20.52 27.14
CA ASN A 150 -17.26 -19.71 28.05
C ASN A 150 -18.02 -18.58 27.37
N LEU A 151 -18.49 -18.81 26.13
CA LEU A 151 -19.28 -17.86 25.37
C LEU A 151 -20.75 -18.02 25.65
N ASN A 152 -21.45 -16.92 25.89
CA ASN A 152 -22.89 -16.92 26.02
C ASN A 152 -23.59 -16.91 24.65
N ILE A 153 -24.89 -17.20 24.65
CA ILE A 153 -25.72 -17.26 23.42
C ILE A 153 -25.69 -15.93 22.66
N LYS A 154 -25.64 -14.80 23.38
CA LYS A 154 -25.55 -13.49 22.78
C LYS A 154 -24.26 -13.36 21.95
N ASN A 155 -23.11 -13.73 22.51
CA ASN A 155 -21.82 -13.68 21.80
C ASN A 155 -21.80 -14.58 20.57
N ILE A 156 -22.37 -15.81 20.68
CA ILE A 156 -22.49 -16.74 19.55
C ILE A 156 -23.30 -16.12 18.42
N ASN A 157 -24.40 -15.44 18.75
CA ASN A 157 -25.27 -14.76 17.80
C ASN A 157 -24.64 -13.47 17.24
N ASP A 158 -23.98 -12.67 18.06
CA ASP A 158 -23.33 -11.41 17.64
C ASP A 158 -22.22 -11.64 16.62
N PHE A 159 -21.49 -12.77 16.73
CA PHE A 159 -20.49 -13.19 15.77
C PHE A 159 -21.03 -14.17 14.71
N GLU A 160 -22.32 -14.49 14.77
CA GLU A 160 -23.02 -15.35 13.80
C GLU A 160 -22.31 -16.70 13.59
N LEU A 161 -21.79 -17.29 14.67
CA LEU A 161 -21.03 -18.53 14.61
C LEU A 161 -21.89 -19.69 14.07
N GLY A 162 -21.25 -20.61 13.37
CA GLY A 162 -21.89 -21.75 12.74
C GLY A 162 -21.13 -23.04 12.90
N TYR A 163 -21.65 -24.11 12.34
CA TYR A 163 -21.02 -25.42 12.31
C TYR A 163 -21.09 -26.04 10.92
N ALA A 164 -19.99 -26.59 10.46
CA ALA A 164 -19.93 -27.42 9.28
C ALA A 164 -19.97 -28.89 9.69
N PRO A 165 -21.03 -29.63 9.34
CA PRO A 165 -21.17 -31.04 9.73
C PRO A 165 -20.03 -31.92 9.22
N ASN A 166 -19.84 -33.09 9.84
CA ASN A 166 -18.88 -34.09 9.39
C ASN A 166 -19.44 -34.86 8.17
N SER A 167 -19.53 -34.13 7.05
CA SER A 167 -20.03 -34.67 5.79
C SER A 167 -19.17 -34.16 4.63
N TRP A 168 -19.11 -34.96 3.56
CA TRP A 168 -18.33 -34.61 2.38
C TRP A 168 -19.06 -33.66 1.44
N ASN A 169 -20.42 -33.70 1.39
CA ASN A 169 -21.18 -33.02 0.35
C ASN A 169 -22.50 -32.39 0.81
N ASP A 170 -22.75 -32.22 2.10
CA ASP A 170 -24.02 -31.70 2.59
C ASP A 170 -24.23 -30.25 2.19
N LEU A 171 -23.22 -29.40 2.33
CA LEU A 171 -23.27 -28.01 1.90
C LEU A 171 -23.42 -27.95 0.37
N PHE A 172 -22.61 -28.73 -0.36
CA PHE A 172 -22.71 -28.77 -1.83
C PHE A 172 -24.11 -29.18 -2.28
N ASN A 173 -24.69 -30.24 -1.70
CA ASN A 173 -26.03 -30.68 -2.02
C ASN A 173 -27.08 -29.61 -1.71
N TYR A 174 -26.96 -28.93 -0.57
CA TYR A 174 -27.85 -27.84 -0.22
C TYR A 174 -27.78 -26.72 -1.25
N LEU A 175 -26.59 -26.22 -1.54
CA LEU A 175 -26.38 -25.09 -2.45
C LEU A 175 -26.77 -25.41 -3.90
N SER A 176 -26.49 -26.64 -4.37
CA SER A 176 -26.74 -27.03 -5.77
C SER A 176 -28.16 -27.52 -6.00
N LYS A 177 -28.76 -28.30 -5.07
CA LYS A 177 -30.08 -28.94 -5.28
C LYS A 177 -31.21 -28.10 -4.68
N VAL A 178 -31.04 -27.49 -3.52
CA VAL A 178 -32.08 -26.70 -2.84
C VAL A 178 -32.05 -25.26 -3.34
N GLU A 179 -30.91 -24.60 -3.24
CA GLU A 179 -30.74 -23.20 -3.63
C GLU A 179 -30.47 -23.00 -5.14
N LYS A 180 -30.18 -24.10 -5.87
CA LYS A 180 -29.98 -24.16 -7.32
C LYS A 180 -28.85 -23.26 -7.83
N PHE A 181 -27.79 -23.05 -7.05
CA PHE A 181 -26.61 -22.33 -7.51
C PHE A 181 -25.78 -23.19 -8.47
N PRO A 182 -25.22 -22.60 -9.55
CA PRO A 182 -24.37 -23.33 -10.48
C PRO A 182 -23.03 -23.70 -9.80
N LEU A 183 -22.51 -24.89 -10.11
CA LEU A 183 -21.24 -25.39 -9.55
C LEU A 183 -20.09 -24.39 -9.66
N LYS A 184 -19.99 -23.72 -10.82
CA LYS A 184 -18.93 -22.70 -11.05
C LYS A 184 -18.97 -21.57 -10.03
N LEU A 185 -20.14 -21.13 -9.60
CA LEU A 185 -20.30 -20.09 -8.58
C LEU A 185 -19.92 -20.61 -7.19
N ILE A 186 -20.32 -21.85 -6.85
CA ILE A 186 -19.99 -22.48 -5.56
C ILE A 186 -18.47 -22.65 -5.42
N LEU A 187 -17.77 -23.07 -6.50
CA LEU A 187 -16.31 -23.15 -6.56
C LEU A 187 -15.66 -21.76 -6.43
N SER A 188 -16.17 -20.76 -7.14
CA SER A 188 -15.64 -19.39 -7.09
C SER A 188 -15.81 -18.73 -5.72
N ALA A 189 -16.83 -19.14 -4.94
CA ALA A 189 -17.04 -18.71 -3.57
C ALA A 189 -16.10 -19.43 -2.57
N GLY A 190 -15.30 -20.41 -3.02
CA GLY A 190 -14.36 -21.15 -2.20
C GLY A 190 -15.01 -22.06 -1.14
N LEU A 191 -16.27 -22.47 -1.36
CA LEU A 191 -17.05 -23.29 -0.43
C LEU A 191 -16.83 -24.78 -0.63
N VAL A 192 -16.42 -25.18 -1.82
CA VAL A 192 -16.13 -26.56 -2.20
C VAL A 192 -14.79 -26.66 -2.89
N ILE A 193 -14.24 -27.86 -2.93
CA ILE A 193 -12.97 -28.18 -3.58
C ILE A 193 -13.26 -29.22 -4.67
N SER A 194 -12.75 -28.99 -5.88
CA SER A 194 -12.72 -29.97 -6.96
C SER A 194 -11.42 -30.78 -6.85
N LYS A 195 -11.47 -32.09 -6.98
CA LYS A 195 -10.28 -32.92 -7.03
C LYS A 195 -9.76 -32.93 -8.48
N ASP A 196 -8.50 -32.59 -8.68
CA ASP A 196 -7.85 -32.55 -9.98
C ASP A 196 -8.18 -33.80 -10.81
N ASN A 197 -8.64 -33.57 -12.05
CA ASN A 197 -9.03 -34.59 -13.06
C ASN A 197 -10.22 -35.48 -12.70
N THR A 198 -11.07 -35.13 -11.74
CA THR A 198 -12.31 -35.84 -11.48
C THR A 198 -13.46 -34.87 -11.27
N ASP A 199 -14.69 -35.22 -11.76
CA ASP A 199 -15.91 -34.42 -11.48
C ASP A 199 -16.37 -34.51 -10.00
N LYS A 200 -15.50 -35.02 -9.11
CA LYS A 200 -15.83 -35.15 -7.69
C LYS A 200 -15.53 -33.84 -6.96
N VAL A 201 -16.58 -33.29 -6.39
CA VAL A 201 -16.57 -32.07 -5.60
C VAL A 201 -16.89 -32.42 -4.16
N TYR A 202 -16.21 -31.79 -3.21
CA TYR A 202 -16.47 -32.00 -1.78
C TYR A 202 -16.42 -30.67 -1.00
N ASP A 203 -17.12 -30.64 0.12
CA ASP A 203 -17.21 -29.46 0.97
C ASP A 203 -15.84 -29.10 1.54
N ARG A 204 -15.48 -27.81 1.48
CA ARG A 204 -14.19 -27.32 2.00
C ARG A 204 -14.13 -27.43 3.52
N PHE A 205 -15.20 -27.11 4.20
CA PHE A 205 -15.30 -27.15 5.64
C PHE A 205 -16.09 -28.40 6.05
N ARG A 206 -15.47 -29.24 6.88
CA ARG A 206 -16.05 -30.49 7.39
C ARG A 206 -15.64 -30.66 8.84
N ASN A 207 -16.58 -31.00 9.69
CA ASN A 207 -16.39 -31.12 11.13
C ASN A 207 -15.66 -29.94 11.76
N ARG A 208 -16.12 -28.72 11.41
CA ARG A 208 -15.48 -27.48 11.86
C ARG A 208 -16.48 -26.49 12.44
N LEU A 209 -16.08 -25.88 13.51
CA LEU A 209 -16.73 -24.67 13.98
C LEU A 209 -16.44 -23.52 12.99
N ILE A 210 -17.47 -22.84 12.54
CA ILE A 210 -17.40 -21.83 11.48
C ILE A 210 -17.51 -20.43 12.10
N VAL A 211 -16.59 -19.57 11.69
CA VAL A 211 -16.51 -18.15 12.04
C VAL A 211 -16.66 -17.36 10.74
N PRO A 212 -17.78 -16.67 10.53
CA PRO A 212 -17.95 -15.81 9.36
C PRO A 212 -17.02 -14.59 9.39
N ILE A 213 -16.49 -14.20 8.24
CA ILE A 213 -15.64 -13.02 8.07
C ILE A 213 -16.45 -12.00 7.30
N PHE A 214 -16.53 -10.76 7.84
CA PHE A 214 -17.33 -9.68 7.29
C PHE A 214 -16.44 -8.58 6.70
N ASP A 215 -16.93 -7.94 5.64
CA ASP A 215 -16.38 -6.69 5.15
C ASP A 215 -16.88 -5.49 5.99
N MET A 216 -16.38 -4.28 5.69
CA MET A 216 -16.76 -3.05 6.41
C MET A 216 -18.25 -2.68 6.28
N GLN A 217 -18.96 -3.24 5.30
CA GLN A 217 -20.39 -3.07 5.12
C GLN A 217 -21.22 -4.14 5.86
N GLY A 218 -20.58 -5.03 6.61
CA GLY A 218 -21.24 -6.11 7.34
C GLY A 218 -21.71 -7.25 6.44
N ARG A 219 -21.19 -7.36 5.20
CA ARG A 219 -21.49 -8.48 4.30
C ARG A 219 -20.49 -9.61 4.55
N VAL A 220 -20.96 -10.84 4.62
CA VAL A 220 -20.06 -12.00 4.74
C VAL A 220 -19.29 -12.21 3.44
N VAL A 221 -17.97 -12.31 3.54
CA VAL A 221 -17.05 -12.44 2.39
C VAL A 221 -16.26 -13.73 2.41
N ALA A 222 -16.13 -14.37 3.57
CA ALA A 222 -15.36 -15.60 3.75
C ALA A 222 -15.73 -16.29 5.08
N PHE A 223 -15.12 -17.43 5.32
CA PHE A 223 -15.27 -18.22 6.54
C PHE A 223 -13.91 -18.66 7.07
N GLY A 224 -13.75 -18.65 8.39
CA GLY A 224 -12.75 -19.39 9.12
C GLY A 224 -13.36 -20.66 9.73
N GLY A 225 -12.65 -21.77 9.66
CA GLY A 225 -13.10 -23.03 10.22
C GLY A 225 -12.11 -23.61 11.23
N ARG A 226 -12.52 -23.80 12.50
CA ARG A 226 -11.71 -24.46 13.52
C ARG A 226 -12.06 -25.94 13.62
N SER A 227 -11.08 -26.83 13.54
CA SER A 227 -11.26 -28.26 13.75
C SER A 227 -11.72 -28.55 15.19
N LEU A 228 -12.70 -29.44 15.36
CA LEU A 228 -13.19 -29.90 16.64
C LEU A 228 -12.57 -31.26 17.06
N ASP A 229 -12.13 -32.05 16.10
CA ASP A 229 -11.55 -33.38 16.28
C ASP A 229 -10.00 -33.42 16.26
N GLY A 230 -9.36 -32.25 16.20
CA GLY A 230 -7.91 -32.13 16.17
C GLY A 230 -7.27 -32.40 14.80
N GLN A 231 -8.05 -32.58 13.74
CA GLN A 231 -7.50 -32.74 12.39
C GLN A 231 -6.76 -31.48 11.95
N GLU A 232 -5.59 -31.64 11.37
CA GLU A 232 -4.85 -30.54 10.75
C GLU A 232 -5.43 -30.16 9.39
N PRO A 233 -5.39 -28.87 9.03
CA PRO A 233 -4.93 -27.75 9.84
C PRO A 233 -5.95 -27.38 10.92
N LYS A 234 -5.49 -27.05 12.14
CA LYS A 234 -6.34 -26.63 13.26
C LYS A 234 -7.29 -25.49 12.88
N TYR A 235 -6.80 -24.53 12.10
CA TYR A 235 -7.60 -23.45 11.49
C TYR A 235 -7.50 -23.51 9.98
N LEU A 236 -8.64 -23.47 9.31
CA LEU A 236 -8.76 -23.44 7.85
C LEU A 236 -9.56 -22.22 7.44
N ASN A 237 -9.01 -21.37 6.56
CA ASN A 237 -9.71 -20.22 6.02
C ASN A 237 -10.21 -20.48 4.60
N SER A 238 -11.20 -19.69 4.17
CA SER A 238 -11.54 -19.60 2.75
C SER A 238 -10.31 -19.26 1.91
N PRO A 239 -10.23 -19.69 0.65
CA PRO A 239 -9.20 -19.24 -0.29
C PRO A 239 -9.43 -17.75 -0.63
N GLU A 240 -8.47 -17.14 -1.31
CA GLU A 240 -8.66 -15.84 -1.98
C GLU A 240 -9.79 -15.94 -3.02
N THR A 241 -10.65 -14.93 -3.06
CA THR A 241 -11.77 -14.86 -4.01
C THR A 241 -11.96 -13.44 -4.52
N GLU A 242 -12.87 -13.23 -5.49
CA GLU A 242 -13.18 -11.89 -6.00
C GLU A 242 -13.75 -10.92 -4.93
N VAL A 243 -14.19 -11.43 -3.79
CA VAL A 243 -14.76 -10.65 -2.68
C VAL A 243 -13.96 -10.77 -1.38
N PHE A 244 -12.92 -11.58 -1.34
CA PHE A 244 -12.11 -11.83 -0.15
C PHE A 244 -10.61 -11.86 -0.45
N GLU A 245 -9.88 -10.94 0.15
CA GLU A 245 -8.42 -10.83 0.10
C GLU A 245 -7.87 -10.72 1.53
N LYS A 246 -7.22 -11.79 2.02
CA LYS A 246 -6.74 -11.89 3.42
C LYS A 246 -5.85 -10.74 3.84
N GLY A 247 -4.95 -10.34 2.95
CA GLY A 247 -4.01 -9.25 3.19
C GLY A 247 -4.65 -7.88 3.34
N LYS A 248 -5.92 -7.72 2.92
CA LYS A 248 -6.64 -6.44 3.00
C LYS A 248 -7.70 -6.41 4.10
N MET A 249 -7.92 -7.52 4.81
CA MET A 249 -9.00 -7.63 5.79
C MET A 249 -8.47 -7.91 7.18
N LEU A 250 -9.21 -7.40 8.18
CA LEU A 250 -9.03 -7.70 9.60
C LEU A 250 -10.34 -8.29 10.10
N PHE A 251 -10.23 -9.36 10.89
CA PHE A 251 -11.39 -9.98 11.52
C PHE A 251 -12.04 -9.03 12.55
N ALA A 252 -13.35 -8.96 12.53
CA ALA A 252 -14.19 -8.12 13.39
C ALA A 252 -13.95 -6.60 13.25
N PHE A 253 -13.33 -6.14 12.18
CA PHE A 253 -13.09 -4.71 11.97
C PHE A 253 -14.39 -3.92 11.75
N ASP A 254 -15.40 -4.53 11.12
CA ASP A 254 -16.76 -4.01 10.99
C ASP A 254 -17.36 -3.64 12.35
N LYS A 255 -17.17 -4.50 13.37
CA LYS A 255 -17.67 -4.32 14.74
C LYS A 255 -16.77 -3.39 15.58
N ALA A 256 -15.46 -3.48 15.37
CA ALA A 256 -14.46 -2.77 16.18
C ALA A 256 -14.26 -1.31 15.79
N SER A 257 -14.40 -0.95 14.51
CA SER A 257 -14.00 0.35 13.95
C SER A 257 -14.58 1.57 14.72
N SER A 258 -15.85 1.51 15.11
CA SER A 258 -16.50 2.54 15.90
C SER A 258 -15.91 2.67 17.31
N ASN A 259 -15.58 1.55 17.94
CA ASN A 259 -15.02 1.52 19.30
C ASN A 259 -13.52 1.84 19.30
N ILE A 260 -12.78 1.48 18.24
CA ILE A 260 -11.41 1.94 18.01
C ILE A 260 -11.38 3.45 17.98
N ARG A 261 -12.29 4.09 17.24
CA ARG A 261 -12.39 5.55 17.17
C ARG A 261 -12.73 6.18 18.52
N LYS A 262 -13.74 5.64 19.24
CA LYS A 262 -14.13 6.16 20.54
C LYS A 262 -13.04 6.07 21.61
N ARG A 263 -12.25 4.99 21.59
CA ARG A 263 -11.17 4.75 22.57
C ARG A 263 -9.83 5.29 22.12
N ASP A 264 -9.73 5.70 20.87
CA ASP A 264 -8.50 6.14 20.21
C ASP A 264 -7.35 5.13 20.33
N LYS A 265 -7.68 3.84 20.32
CA LYS A 265 -6.74 2.72 20.45
C LYS A 265 -7.28 1.50 19.73
N ALA A 266 -6.44 0.86 18.90
CA ALA A 266 -6.72 -0.43 18.29
C ALA A 266 -5.88 -1.52 18.92
N VAL A 267 -6.51 -2.63 19.32
CA VAL A 267 -5.83 -3.83 19.82
C VAL A 267 -5.85 -4.89 18.74
N VAL A 268 -4.67 -5.42 18.39
CA VAL A 268 -4.53 -6.47 17.37
C VAL A 268 -4.05 -7.75 18.03
N VAL A 269 -4.82 -8.81 17.86
CA VAL A 269 -4.51 -10.15 18.38
C VAL A 269 -4.32 -11.13 17.22
N GLU A 270 -3.91 -12.39 17.50
CA GLU A 270 -3.64 -13.36 16.44
C GLU A 270 -4.91 -14.06 15.94
N GLY A 271 -5.79 -14.48 16.84
CA GLY A 271 -6.85 -15.42 16.54
C GLY A 271 -8.26 -14.88 16.61
N TYR A 272 -9.18 -15.58 15.93
CA TYR A 272 -10.60 -15.27 15.96
C TYR A 272 -11.19 -15.33 17.35
N PHE A 273 -10.81 -16.37 18.12
CA PHE A 273 -11.35 -16.60 19.45
C PHE A 273 -10.84 -15.59 20.47
N ASP A 274 -9.63 -15.07 20.29
CA ASP A 274 -9.12 -14.00 21.13
C ASP A 274 -9.97 -12.73 20.99
N VAL A 275 -10.30 -12.37 19.73
CA VAL A 275 -11.21 -11.25 19.47
C VAL A 275 -12.61 -11.51 20.05
N ILE A 276 -13.17 -12.70 19.81
CA ILE A 276 -14.52 -13.03 20.30
C ILE A 276 -14.54 -13.00 21.83
N SER A 277 -13.52 -13.52 22.51
CA SER A 277 -13.37 -13.47 23.95
C SER A 277 -13.24 -12.05 24.47
N LEU A 278 -12.38 -11.23 23.85
CA LEU A 278 -12.22 -9.82 24.20
C LEU A 278 -13.54 -9.05 24.04
N HIS A 279 -14.24 -9.20 22.92
CA HIS A 279 -15.54 -8.57 22.69
C HIS A 279 -16.61 -9.03 23.68
N SER A 280 -16.60 -10.31 24.06
CA SER A 280 -17.53 -10.87 25.04
C SER A 280 -17.40 -10.22 26.41
N LYS A 281 -16.24 -9.69 26.71
CA LYS A 281 -15.87 -9.00 27.95
C LYS A 281 -15.91 -7.48 27.83
N GLY A 282 -16.42 -6.92 26.70
CA GLY A 282 -16.56 -5.48 26.48
C GLY A 282 -15.30 -4.79 25.93
N ILE A 283 -14.23 -5.52 25.58
CA ILE A 283 -13.04 -4.98 24.94
C ILE A 283 -13.26 -5.02 23.42
N THR A 284 -14.12 -4.14 22.94
CA THR A 284 -14.68 -4.15 21.57
C THR A 284 -13.85 -3.38 20.56
N ASN A 285 -12.70 -2.83 20.93
CA ASN A 285 -11.73 -2.19 20.04
C ASN A 285 -10.62 -3.15 19.59
N SER A 286 -10.88 -4.47 19.63
CA SER A 286 -9.94 -5.51 19.22
C SER A 286 -10.29 -6.12 17.87
N VAL A 287 -9.25 -6.49 17.10
CA VAL A 287 -9.32 -7.11 15.77
C VAL A 287 -8.25 -8.20 15.66
N ALA A 288 -8.38 -9.12 14.69
CA ALA A 288 -7.33 -10.09 14.41
C ALA A 288 -6.90 -10.09 12.95
N SER A 289 -5.65 -10.52 12.72
CA SER A 289 -5.17 -10.89 11.39
C SER A 289 -5.77 -12.24 10.97
N LEU A 290 -5.90 -12.47 9.66
CA LEU A 290 -6.56 -13.66 9.11
C LEU A 290 -5.59 -14.82 8.84
N GLY A 291 -4.66 -15.10 9.76
CA GLY A 291 -3.63 -16.12 9.60
C GLY A 291 -2.52 -15.70 8.62
N THR A 292 -2.37 -14.41 8.39
CA THR A 292 -1.26 -13.78 7.68
C THR A 292 -0.55 -12.79 8.60
N ALA A 293 0.72 -12.51 8.33
CA ALA A 293 1.40 -11.43 9.04
C ALA A 293 0.66 -10.11 8.81
N LEU A 294 0.48 -9.33 9.87
CA LEU A 294 -0.11 -8.00 9.80
C LEU A 294 0.77 -7.10 8.93
N ASN A 295 0.20 -6.53 7.88
CA ASN A 295 0.92 -5.76 6.88
C ASN A 295 0.61 -4.26 6.96
N LYS A 296 1.35 -3.44 6.19
CA LYS A 296 1.18 -1.98 6.15
C LYS A 296 -0.22 -1.53 5.79
N TYR A 297 -0.91 -2.25 4.89
CA TYR A 297 -2.27 -1.91 4.48
C TYR A 297 -3.26 -2.03 5.66
N GLN A 298 -3.22 -3.17 6.37
CA GLN A 298 -4.07 -3.41 7.53
C GLN A 298 -3.79 -2.41 8.66
N ILE A 299 -2.52 -2.10 8.90
CA ILE A 299 -2.13 -1.07 9.89
C ILE A 299 -2.63 0.31 9.46
N SER A 300 -2.52 0.68 8.18
CA SER A 300 -3.06 1.94 7.67
C SER A 300 -4.58 2.05 7.85
N GLN A 301 -5.31 0.93 7.72
CA GLN A 301 -6.75 0.91 8.01
C GLN A 301 -7.04 1.23 9.49
N LEU A 302 -6.27 0.66 10.41
CA LEU A 302 -6.39 0.94 11.84
C LEU A 302 -6.04 2.40 12.16
N CYS A 303 -4.96 2.90 11.60
CA CYS A 303 -4.52 4.31 11.76
C CYS A 303 -5.57 5.32 11.28
N ARG A 304 -6.40 4.98 10.28
CA ARG A 304 -7.51 5.85 9.84
C ARG A 304 -8.66 5.91 10.84
N CYS A 305 -8.71 4.98 11.79
CA CYS A 305 -9.73 4.91 12.83
C CYS A 305 -9.28 5.47 14.16
N THR A 306 -8.01 5.89 14.31
CA THR A 306 -7.42 6.45 15.54
C THR A 306 -6.75 7.78 15.23
N ASP A 307 -6.85 8.74 16.11
CA ASP A 307 -6.21 10.05 15.96
C ASP A 307 -4.76 10.01 16.42
N SER A 308 -4.57 9.48 17.62
CA SER A 308 -3.25 9.24 18.21
C SER A 308 -2.46 8.14 17.50
N LYS A 309 -3.10 7.42 16.55
CA LYS A 309 -2.53 6.28 15.82
C LYS A 309 -1.95 5.21 16.75
N ASN A 310 -2.58 5.03 17.91
CA ASN A 310 -2.21 4.03 18.91
C ASN A 310 -2.65 2.63 18.45
N ILE A 311 -1.67 1.83 18.06
CA ILE A 311 -1.84 0.43 17.67
C ILE A 311 -1.15 -0.44 18.71
N ILE A 312 -1.90 -1.29 19.39
CA ILE A 312 -1.39 -2.20 20.41
C ILE A 312 -1.41 -3.62 19.85
N ILE A 313 -0.25 -4.23 19.74
CA ILE A 313 -0.11 -5.64 19.34
C ILE A 313 -0.09 -6.50 20.59
N ASN A 314 -1.04 -7.43 20.67
CA ASN A 314 -1.08 -8.43 21.73
C ASN A 314 -1.15 -9.84 21.13
N PHE A 315 -0.02 -10.34 20.66
CA PHE A 315 0.14 -11.69 20.13
C PHE A 315 0.50 -12.68 21.23
N ASP A 316 0.41 -13.97 20.92
CA ASP A 316 0.69 -15.05 21.85
C ASP A 316 2.08 -14.89 22.49
N SER A 317 2.22 -15.28 23.75
CA SER A 317 3.47 -15.15 24.51
C SER A 317 4.53 -16.19 24.14
N ASP A 318 4.22 -17.12 23.22
CA ASP A 318 5.13 -18.14 22.75
C ASP A 318 6.16 -17.65 21.71
N ASN A 319 7.05 -18.52 21.27
CA ASN A 319 8.08 -18.16 20.28
C ASN A 319 7.49 -17.77 18.92
N ALA A 320 6.36 -18.36 18.52
CA ALA A 320 5.70 -18.02 17.26
C ALA A 320 5.12 -16.62 17.31
N GLY A 321 4.43 -16.25 18.39
CA GLY A 321 3.90 -14.91 18.60
C GLY A 321 4.99 -13.83 18.72
N ARG A 322 6.14 -14.16 19.36
CA ARG A 322 7.31 -13.26 19.38
C ARG A 322 7.88 -13.01 17.97
N LEU A 323 7.96 -14.05 17.14
CA LEU A 323 8.40 -13.91 15.75
C LEU A 323 7.38 -13.13 14.91
N ALA A 324 6.08 -13.35 15.14
CA ALA A 324 5.02 -12.59 14.49
C ALA A 324 5.11 -11.11 14.86
N THR A 325 5.29 -10.78 16.15
CA THR A 325 5.49 -9.41 16.65
C THR A 325 6.70 -8.74 15.96
N LYS A 326 7.84 -9.43 15.86
CA LYS A 326 9.02 -8.92 15.15
C LYS A 326 8.76 -8.63 13.68
N ARG A 327 7.99 -9.48 12.99
CA ARG A 327 7.61 -9.23 11.58
C ARG A 327 6.79 -7.97 11.45
N VAL A 328 5.81 -7.75 12.34
CA VAL A 328 5.01 -6.52 12.35
C VAL A 328 5.88 -5.30 12.60
N ILE A 329 6.78 -5.35 13.59
CA ILE A 329 7.72 -4.25 13.87
C ILE A 329 8.53 -3.91 12.62
N ASN A 330 9.15 -4.90 11.97
CA ASN A 330 9.95 -4.69 10.76
C ASN A 330 9.13 -4.08 9.62
N GLU A 331 7.86 -4.44 9.48
CA GLU A 331 6.96 -3.93 8.45
C GLU A 331 6.63 -2.44 8.64
N VAL A 332 6.50 -1.97 9.89
CA VAL A 332 6.05 -0.61 10.20
C VAL A 332 7.09 0.25 10.90
N GLU A 333 8.29 -0.27 11.14
CA GLU A 333 9.39 0.42 11.85
C GLU A 333 9.64 1.82 11.29
N SER A 334 9.74 1.96 9.97
CA SER A 334 9.96 3.25 9.32
C SER A 334 8.85 4.26 9.62
N LEU A 335 7.60 3.83 9.65
CA LEU A 335 6.45 4.69 9.94
C LEU A 335 6.45 5.11 11.41
N SER A 336 6.79 4.19 12.32
CA SER A 336 6.85 4.49 13.75
C SER A 336 8.03 5.39 14.12
N LEU A 337 9.19 5.21 13.48
CA LEU A 337 10.37 6.07 13.70
C LEU A 337 10.17 7.52 13.22
N HIS A 338 9.19 7.78 12.35
CA HIS A 338 8.84 9.12 11.87
C HIS A 338 7.54 9.67 12.51
N ASP A 339 7.16 9.14 13.67
CA ASP A 339 5.96 9.52 14.44
C ASP A 339 4.63 9.42 13.67
N GLN A 340 4.61 8.58 12.62
CA GLN A 340 3.38 8.34 11.84
C GLN A 340 2.48 7.28 12.46
N ILE A 341 3.01 6.45 13.36
CA ILE A 341 2.30 5.39 14.08
C ILE A 341 2.86 5.29 15.49
N ASN A 342 1.96 5.18 16.47
CA ASN A 342 2.30 4.91 17.85
C ASN A 342 2.12 3.41 18.14
N LEU A 343 3.16 2.63 17.80
CA LEU A 343 3.12 1.17 17.96
C LEU A 343 3.53 0.77 19.37
N LYS A 344 2.67 0.04 20.04
CA LYS A 344 2.90 -0.53 21.36
C LYS A 344 2.76 -2.05 21.35
N ILE A 345 3.50 -2.71 22.20
CA ILE A 345 3.46 -4.16 22.39
C ILE A 345 2.94 -4.45 23.78
N LEU A 346 1.87 -5.22 23.85
CA LEU A 346 1.32 -5.77 25.06
C LEU A 346 1.72 -7.25 25.17
N GLN A 347 2.53 -7.58 26.13
CA GLN A 347 2.90 -8.96 26.45
C GLN A 347 2.32 -9.34 27.80
N ILE A 348 1.44 -10.34 27.81
CA ILE A 348 0.81 -10.83 29.03
C ILE A 348 1.75 -11.86 29.64
N LYS A 349 2.43 -11.49 30.72
CA LYS A 349 3.30 -12.41 31.46
C LYS A 349 2.45 -13.47 32.15
N SER A 350 2.90 -14.74 32.14
CA SER A 350 2.27 -15.90 32.78
C SER A 350 0.99 -16.44 32.12
N PHE A 351 0.53 -15.87 31.03
CA PHE A 351 -0.61 -16.38 30.26
C PHE A 351 -0.21 -16.50 28.80
N LYS A 352 -0.81 -17.46 28.10
CA LYS A 352 -0.49 -17.72 26.70
C LYS A 352 -1.07 -16.66 25.77
N ASP A 353 -2.36 -16.40 25.94
CA ASP A 353 -3.16 -15.55 25.07
C ASP A 353 -4.18 -14.71 25.88
N PRO A 354 -4.84 -13.71 25.27
CA PRO A 354 -5.87 -12.91 25.93
C PRO A 354 -7.07 -13.69 26.45
N ASP A 355 -7.46 -14.78 25.75
CA ASP A 355 -8.59 -15.64 26.17
C ASP A 355 -8.29 -16.33 27.50
N GLU A 356 -7.06 -16.85 27.65
CA GLU A 356 -6.62 -17.47 28.91
C GLU A 356 -6.55 -16.45 30.06
N TYR A 357 -6.02 -15.26 29.79
CA TYR A 357 -5.95 -14.18 30.78
C TYR A 357 -7.33 -13.78 31.32
N LEU A 358 -8.31 -13.62 30.46
CA LEU A 358 -9.66 -13.16 30.81
C LEU A 358 -10.52 -14.25 31.51
N LYS A 359 -10.04 -15.51 31.63
CA LYS A 359 -10.70 -16.51 32.45
C LYS A 359 -10.53 -16.28 33.95
N GLY A 360 -9.43 -15.63 34.33
CA GLY A 360 -9.11 -15.37 35.76
C GLY A 360 -9.07 -13.89 36.15
N ASN A 361 -9.15 -12.96 35.22
CA ASN A 361 -8.98 -11.53 35.45
C ASN A 361 -10.16 -10.72 34.92
N THR A 362 -10.29 -9.48 35.42
CA THR A 362 -11.39 -8.59 35.03
C THR A 362 -11.07 -7.84 33.69
N PRO A 363 -12.09 -7.35 32.98
CA PRO A 363 -11.87 -6.48 31.83
C PRO A 363 -11.09 -5.20 32.16
N GLU A 364 -11.27 -4.66 33.37
CA GLU A 364 -10.58 -3.47 33.89
C GLU A 364 -9.08 -3.73 34.00
N ASP A 365 -8.68 -4.91 34.46
CA ASP A 365 -7.26 -5.30 34.52
C ASP A 365 -6.65 -5.35 33.11
N TYR A 366 -7.40 -5.84 32.12
CA TYR A 366 -6.92 -5.87 30.75
C TYR A 366 -6.82 -4.45 30.14
N PHE A 367 -7.76 -3.53 30.45
CA PHE A 367 -7.63 -2.13 30.03
C PHE A 367 -6.40 -1.47 30.65
N ASN A 368 -6.09 -1.76 31.93
CA ASN A 368 -4.87 -1.29 32.57
C ASN A 368 -3.62 -1.81 31.86
N LEU A 369 -3.62 -3.07 31.39
CA LEU A 369 -2.52 -3.61 30.59
C LEU A 369 -2.39 -2.89 29.24
N ILE A 370 -3.50 -2.61 28.56
CA ILE A 370 -3.51 -1.83 27.30
C ILE A 370 -2.90 -0.44 27.50
N ASP A 371 -3.27 0.24 28.58
CA ASP A 371 -2.81 1.60 28.86
C ASP A 371 -1.30 1.64 29.22
N ASN A 372 -0.81 0.61 29.88
CA ASN A 372 0.59 0.44 30.25
C ASN A 372 1.42 -0.34 29.22
N ALA A 373 0.87 -0.63 28.03
CA ALA A 373 1.60 -1.33 26.98
C ALA A 373 2.89 -0.57 26.59
N SER A 374 4.00 -1.30 26.50
CA SER A 374 5.32 -0.76 26.21
C SER A 374 5.43 -0.32 24.74
N PHE A 375 6.18 0.73 24.45
CA PHE A 375 6.55 1.03 23.07
C PHE A 375 7.35 -0.14 22.48
N TRP A 376 7.20 -0.34 21.17
CA TRP A 376 7.86 -1.45 20.47
C TRP A 376 9.39 -1.46 20.66
N ILE A 377 9.99 -0.27 20.80
CA ILE A 377 11.43 -0.12 21.03
C ILE A 377 11.82 -0.67 22.40
N ASP A 378 11.04 -0.36 23.44
CA ASP A 378 11.28 -0.87 24.78
C ASP A 378 11.17 -2.39 24.81
N TRP A 379 10.16 -2.93 24.12
CA TRP A 379 10.00 -4.35 23.96
C TRP A 379 11.19 -4.99 23.22
N GLU A 380 11.70 -4.36 22.14
CA GLU A 380 12.83 -4.88 21.37
C GLU A 380 14.13 -4.84 22.21
N ILE A 381 14.33 -3.78 22.99
CA ILE A 381 15.42 -3.71 23.96
C ILE A 381 15.30 -4.84 25.00
N ASP A 382 14.10 -5.08 25.54
CA ASP A 382 13.87 -6.18 26.46
C ASP A 382 14.20 -7.56 25.85
N GLN A 383 13.81 -7.79 24.58
CA GLN A 383 14.19 -9.01 23.87
C GLN A 383 15.69 -9.17 23.64
N ILE A 384 16.42 -8.05 23.48
CA ILE A 384 17.87 -8.08 23.34
C ILE A 384 18.55 -8.50 24.64
N PHE A 385 17.98 -8.16 25.79
CA PHE A 385 18.51 -8.52 27.10
C PHE A 385 17.97 -9.85 27.65
N ASP A 386 16.84 -10.33 27.12
CA ASP A 386 16.12 -11.48 27.69
C ASP A 386 16.99 -12.75 27.76
N ASN A 387 17.06 -13.35 28.96
CA ASN A 387 17.80 -14.57 29.27
C ASN A 387 19.30 -14.54 28.88
N LYS A 388 19.94 -13.36 28.85
CA LYS A 388 21.36 -13.23 28.50
C LYS A 388 22.21 -12.92 29.71
N ASP A 389 23.23 -13.75 29.91
CA ASP A 389 24.25 -13.55 30.93
C ASP A 389 25.31 -12.55 30.43
N LEU A 390 25.18 -11.31 30.86
CA LEU A 390 26.09 -10.21 30.47
C LEU A 390 27.50 -10.35 31.06
N SER A 391 27.75 -11.32 31.95
CA SER A 391 29.08 -11.59 32.45
C SER A 391 30.00 -12.26 31.41
N LYS A 392 29.40 -12.88 30.39
CA LYS A 392 30.11 -13.53 29.28
C LYS A 392 30.44 -12.53 28.18
N SER A 393 31.73 -12.39 27.87
CA SER A 393 32.23 -11.36 26.94
C SER A 393 31.61 -11.46 25.52
N ASP A 394 31.43 -12.66 25.00
CA ASP A 394 30.83 -12.91 23.69
C ASP A 394 29.34 -12.50 23.64
N ILE A 395 28.59 -12.85 24.69
CA ILE A 395 27.17 -12.47 24.84
C ILE A 395 27.05 -10.95 24.98
N PHE A 396 27.92 -10.35 25.81
CA PHE A 396 27.95 -8.90 26.01
C PHE A 396 28.22 -8.16 24.70
N GLN A 397 29.20 -8.59 23.88
CA GLN A 397 29.50 -7.99 22.58
C GLN A 397 28.33 -8.12 21.59
N ASN A 398 27.65 -9.25 21.58
CA ASN A 398 26.47 -9.48 20.75
C ASN A 398 25.30 -8.56 21.14
N VAL A 399 25.11 -8.34 22.44
CA VAL A 399 24.11 -7.40 22.98
C VAL A 399 24.44 -5.98 22.55
N ILE A 400 25.69 -5.53 22.75
CA ILE A 400 26.15 -4.19 22.30
C ILE A 400 25.92 -3.99 20.81
N SER A 401 26.33 -4.95 19.98
CA SER A 401 26.16 -4.87 18.52
C SER A 401 24.69 -4.76 18.10
N SER A 402 23.79 -5.50 18.77
CA SER A 402 22.36 -5.45 18.53
C SER A 402 21.75 -4.10 18.92
N LEU A 403 22.16 -3.56 20.07
CA LEU A 403 21.74 -2.25 20.56
C LEU A 403 22.23 -1.11 19.67
N VAL A 404 23.49 -1.14 19.23
CA VAL A 404 24.04 -0.15 18.29
C VAL A 404 23.24 -0.16 16.99
N LYS A 405 22.93 -1.35 16.45
CA LYS A 405 22.11 -1.50 15.25
C LYS A 405 20.71 -0.92 15.43
N LEU A 406 20.05 -1.21 16.56
CA LEU A 406 18.72 -0.68 16.86
C LEU A 406 18.76 0.85 17.01
N LEU A 407 19.65 1.36 17.86
CA LEU A 407 19.73 2.80 18.17
C LEU A 407 20.20 3.65 16.98
N SER A 408 20.93 3.06 16.03
CA SER A 408 21.35 3.76 14.80
C SER A 408 20.19 4.11 13.86
N LYS A 409 19.05 3.42 13.98
CA LYS A 409 17.85 3.63 13.13
C LYS A 409 17.10 4.92 13.47
N PHE A 410 17.27 5.47 14.67
CA PHE A 410 16.53 6.67 15.09
C PHE A 410 16.95 7.91 14.31
N PRO A 411 16.01 8.58 13.62
CA PRO A 411 16.29 9.84 12.93
C PRO A 411 16.48 10.99 13.90
N GLN A 412 15.68 11.05 14.98
CA GLN A 412 15.69 12.13 15.96
C GLN A 412 16.81 11.96 16.98
N SER A 413 17.53 13.05 17.28
CA SER A 413 18.66 13.04 18.21
C SER A 413 18.21 12.92 19.67
N ALA A 414 17.13 13.57 20.07
CA ALA A 414 16.59 13.55 21.43
C ALA A 414 16.14 12.16 21.86
N THR A 415 15.30 11.51 21.05
CA THR A 415 14.81 10.15 21.29
C THR A 415 15.97 9.15 21.39
N ARG A 416 16.95 9.27 20.48
CA ARG A 416 18.16 8.44 20.52
C ARG A 416 18.96 8.64 21.79
N THR A 417 19.14 9.88 22.26
CA THR A 417 19.86 10.19 23.51
C THR A 417 19.14 9.57 24.71
N HIS A 418 17.81 9.69 24.78
CA HIS A 418 17.01 9.06 25.82
C HIS A 418 17.24 7.55 25.89
N TYR A 419 17.17 6.86 24.74
CA TYR A 419 17.38 5.41 24.71
C TYR A 419 18.85 5.01 24.92
N LEU A 420 19.84 5.83 24.54
CA LEU A 420 21.24 5.60 24.87
C LEU A 420 21.44 5.61 26.39
N GLN A 421 20.89 6.60 27.09
CA GLN A 421 20.95 6.66 28.55
C GLN A 421 20.28 5.42 29.19
N LYS A 422 19.02 5.12 28.80
CA LYS A 422 18.27 3.99 29.33
C LYS A 422 19.00 2.66 29.18
N VAL A 423 19.58 2.42 28.01
CA VAL A 423 20.34 1.18 27.73
C VAL A 423 21.65 1.13 28.52
N SER A 424 22.35 2.26 28.66
CA SER A 424 23.61 2.36 29.41
C SER A 424 23.41 2.11 30.90
N GLU A 425 22.32 2.63 31.48
CA GLU A 425 21.91 2.34 32.85
C GLU A 425 21.69 0.82 33.07
N ARG A 426 21.04 0.18 32.11
CA ARG A 426 20.78 -1.27 32.17
C ARG A 426 22.05 -2.12 32.01
N LEU A 427 22.94 -1.74 31.08
CA LEU A 427 24.24 -2.40 30.88
C LEU A 427 25.17 -2.30 32.09
N SER A 428 25.10 -1.18 32.80
CA SER A 428 25.92 -0.91 33.98
C SER A 428 25.43 -1.56 35.28
N MET A 429 24.25 -2.27 35.20
CA MET A 429 23.61 -2.83 36.40
C MET A 429 23.43 -1.83 37.53
N GLY A 430 23.15 -0.57 37.22
CA GLY A 430 22.94 0.52 38.20
C GLY A 430 24.22 1.23 38.69
N GLN A 431 25.39 0.90 38.17
CA GLN A 431 26.65 1.60 38.54
C GLN A 431 26.80 2.89 37.74
N ALA A 432 26.56 4.03 38.35
CA ALA A 432 26.51 5.33 37.68
C ALA A 432 27.78 5.70 36.86
N ARG A 433 28.98 5.38 37.37
CA ARG A 433 30.24 5.65 36.65
C ARG A 433 30.39 4.82 35.38
N LEU A 434 29.96 3.56 35.43
CA LEU A 434 29.96 2.66 34.26
C LEU A 434 28.88 3.06 33.27
N ALA A 435 27.70 3.51 33.72
CA ALA A 435 26.63 3.99 32.86
C ALA A 435 27.09 5.14 31.95
N ILE A 436 27.76 6.15 32.52
CA ILE A 436 28.30 7.30 31.76
C ILE A 436 29.30 6.80 30.69
N LYS A 437 30.21 5.91 31.07
CA LYS A 437 31.21 5.36 30.14
C LYS A 437 30.56 4.56 29.01
N PHE A 438 29.59 3.68 29.32
CA PHE A 438 28.85 2.94 28.32
C PHE A 438 28.04 3.85 27.39
N GLU A 439 27.46 4.93 27.92
CA GLU A 439 26.73 5.90 27.09
C GLU A 439 27.66 6.58 26.09
N GLU A 440 28.85 7.04 26.52
CA GLU A 440 29.83 7.63 25.61
C GLU A 440 30.31 6.65 24.54
N ASP A 441 30.62 5.41 24.91
CA ASP A 441 31.11 4.39 24.01
C ASP A 441 30.01 3.96 23.00
N LEU A 442 28.76 3.75 23.44
CA LEU A 442 27.63 3.48 22.58
C LEU A 442 27.35 4.66 21.64
N ARG A 443 27.43 5.90 22.13
CA ARG A 443 27.24 7.10 21.32
C ARG A 443 28.27 7.17 20.18
N LYS A 444 29.55 6.85 20.46
CA LYS A 444 30.62 6.77 19.45
C LYS A 444 30.34 5.67 18.44
N GLN A 445 29.97 4.48 18.91
CA GLN A 445 29.68 3.32 18.03
C GLN A 445 28.44 3.58 17.16
N VAL A 446 27.33 4.10 17.71
CA VAL A 446 26.13 4.47 16.96
C VAL A 446 26.45 5.55 15.93
N LYS A 447 27.27 6.57 16.27
CA LYS A 447 27.73 7.58 15.33
C LYS A 447 28.59 6.96 14.23
N GLY A 448 29.53 6.08 14.57
CA GLY A 448 30.37 5.35 13.63
C GLY A 448 29.54 4.46 12.71
N PHE A 449 28.61 3.67 13.24
CA PHE A 449 27.71 2.82 12.47
C PHE A 449 26.85 3.63 11.48
N ARG A 450 26.31 4.77 11.91
CA ARG A 450 25.58 5.69 11.04
C ARG A 450 26.48 6.34 9.98
N TRP A 451 27.72 6.62 10.32
CA TRP A 451 28.70 7.18 9.38
C TRP A 451 29.10 6.13 8.32
N HIS A 452 29.46 4.93 8.75
CA HIS A 452 29.76 3.82 7.82
C HIS A 452 28.53 3.35 7.06
N GLY A 453 27.36 3.34 7.67
CA GLY A 453 26.09 3.12 7.01
C GLY A 453 25.72 4.23 6.01
N ARG A 454 26.12 5.49 6.30
CA ARG A 454 26.00 6.61 5.35
C ARG A 454 27.07 6.57 4.26
N SER A 455 28.27 6.08 4.49
CA SER A 455 29.28 5.92 3.44
C SER A 455 28.94 4.79 2.47
N LYS A 456 28.15 3.80 2.89
CA LYS A 456 27.42 2.89 1.98
C LYS A 456 26.09 3.51 1.46
N LYS A 457 25.56 4.56 2.09
CA LYS A 457 24.37 5.35 1.74
C LYS A 457 24.67 6.82 1.41
N PHE A 458 25.87 7.17 1.10
CA PHE A 458 26.16 8.05 -0.02
C PHE A 458 26.13 7.22 -1.33
N GLU A 459 25.27 6.26 -1.42
CA GLU A 459 24.42 6.18 -2.56
C GLU A 459 23.81 7.56 -2.64
N GLN A 460 24.25 8.34 -3.60
CA GLN A 460 23.50 9.40 -4.24
C GLN A 460 22.04 8.91 -4.21
N PRO A 461 21.05 9.73 -3.79
CA PRO A 461 19.65 9.32 -3.68
C PRO A 461 19.39 8.44 -4.88
N SER A 462 19.01 7.18 -4.67
CA SER A 462 19.18 6.11 -5.65
C SER A 462 18.76 6.68 -7.00
N GLU A 463 19.45 6.42 -8.09
CA GLU A 463 19.11 7.00 -9.40
C GLU A 463 17.59 6.92 -9.62
N VAL A 464 16.95 5.94 -9.04
CA VAL A 464 15.50 5.75 -8.97
C VAL A 464 14.81 6.87 -8.17
N SER A 465 15.27 7.22 -6.97
CA SER A 465 14.65 8.27 -6.13
C SER A 465 14.87 9.68 -6.70
N GLN A 466 16.04 9.96 -7.29
CA GLN A 466 16.30 11.24 -7.93
C GLN A 466 15.54 11.38 -9.24
N ARG A 467 15.41 10.30 -9.98
CA ARG A 467 14.63 10.23 -11.21
C ARG A 467 13.14 10.42 -10.94
N GLU A 468 12.60 9.72 -9.95
CA GLU A 468 11.21 9.88 -9.50
C GLU A 468 10.90 11.34 -9.14
N LYS A 469 11.82 12.02 -8.44
CA LYS A 469 11.69 13.44 -8.13
C LYS A 469 11.62 14.30 -9.39
N ASN A 470 12.50 14.05 -10.37
CA ASN A 470 12.53 14.82 -11.62
C ASN A 470 11.29 14.53 -12.49
N GLU A 471 10.84 13.28 -12.55
CA GLU A 471 9.60 12.90 -13.24
C GLU A 471 8.38 13.58 -12.59
N SER A 472 8.31 13.61 -11.26
CA SER A 472 7.27 14.31 -10.50
C SER A 472 7.27 15.80 -10.76
N GLU A 473 8.43 16.43 -10.85
CA GLU A 473 8.59 17.85 -11.09
C GLU A 473 8.02 18.26 -12.47
N ILE A 474 8.19 17.43 -13.50
CA ILE A 474 7.57 17.67 -14.81
C ILE A 474 6.04 17.65 -14.73
N ILE A 475 5.47 16.67 -14.00
CA ILE A 475 4.02 16.61 -13.79
C ILE A 475 3.53 17.87 -13.07
N TYR A 476 4.25 18.34 -12.05
CA TYR A 476 3.91 19.59 -11.36
C TYR A 476 3.88 20.79 -12.31
N TYR A 477 4.92 20.98 -13.12
CA TYR A 477 4.92 22.06 -14.12
C TYR A 477 3.80 21.91 -15.14
N TYR A 478 3.50 20.71 -15.56
CA TYR A 478 2.44 20.43 -16.53
C TYR A 478 1.04 20.76 -15.99
N LEU A 479 0.79 20.48 -14.72
CA LEU A 479 -0.49 20.76 -14.06
C LEU A 479 -0.65 22.24 -13.72
N HIS A 480 0.39 22.88 -13.14
CA HIS A 480 0.30 24.20 -12.55
C HIS A 480 0.74 25.35 -13.46
N CYS A 481 1.41 25.07 -14.60
CA CYS A 481 1.84 26.05 -15.59
C CYS A 481 1.25 25.70 -16.97
N PRO A 482 -0.04 25.92 -17.20
CA PRO A 482 -0.71 25.58 -18.46
C PRO A 482 -0.02 26.16 -19.70
N GLU A 483 0.60 27.35 -19.55
CA GLU A 483 1.36 28.04 -20.61
C GLU A 483 2.62 27.27 -21.07
N HIS A 484 3.10 26.33 -20.28
CA HIS A 484 4.28 25.51 -20.61
C HIS A 484 3.93 24.10 -21.13
N ARG A 485 2.66 23.70 -21.16
CA ARG A 485 2.24 22.35 -21.56
C ARG A 485 2.72 21.95 -22.95
N LEU A 486 2.50 22.84 -23.92
CA LEU A 486 2.94 22.59 -25.29
C LEU A 486 4.46 22.47 -25.39
N PHE A 487 5.19 23.38 -24.76
CA PHE A 487 6.65 23.34 -24.68
C PHE A 487 7.16 22.04 -24.03
N ILE A 488 6.53 21.57 -22.95
CA ILE A 488 6.89 20.29 -22.31
C ILE A 488 6.69 19.13 -23.28
N ARG A 489 5.56 19.08 -23.99
CA ARG A 489 5.27 18.04 -24.99
C ARG A 489 6.31 18.03 -26.12
N GLU A 490 6.63 19.20 -26.67
CA GLU A 490 7.65 19.34 -27.70
C GLU A 490 9.03 18.89 -27.24
N GLU A 491 9.46 19.32 -26.05
CA GLU A 491 10.77 18.94 -25.51
C GLU A 491 10.87 17.45 -25.15
N LEU A 492 9.79 16.84 -24.67
CA LEU A 492 9.74 15.39 -24.44
C LEU A 492 9.88 14.62 -25.75
N LEU A 493 9.21 15.08 -26.82
CA LEU A 493 9.31 14.48 -28.16
C LEU A 493 10.72 14.66 -28.75
N LYS A 494 11.30 15.86 -28.72
CA LYS A 494 12.66 16.13 -29.21
C LYS A 494 13.73 15.28 -28.53
N ARG A 495 13.56 15.03 -27.23
CA ARG A 495 14.48 14.23 -26.41
C ARG A 495 14.14 12.75 -26.44
N GLU A 496 13.12 12.34 -27.20
CA GLU A 496 12.60 10.97 -27.27
C GLU A 496 12.29 10.39 -25.87
N ILE A 497 11.79 11.19 -24.94
CA ILE A 497 11.36 10.75 -23.63
C ILE A 497 9.89 10.35 -23.75
N ASN A 498 9.65 9.12 -24.20
CA ASN A 498 8.30 8.65 -24.52
C ASN A 498 7.57 8.03 -23.32
N ILE A 499 8.28 7.63 -22.28
CA ILE A 499 7.71 6.89 -21.14
C ILE A 499 8.39 7.32 -19.84
N PHE A 500 7.61 7.70 -18.84
CA PHE A 500 8.07 7.82 -17.46
C PHE A 500 8.31 6.41 -16.87
N ASN A 501 9.40 6.23 -16.13
CA ASN A 501 9.76 4.92 -15.61
C ASN A 501 9.07 4.60 -14.29
N THR A 502 8.70 5.63 -13.52
CA THR A 502 7.98 5.47 -12.27
C THR A 502 6.52 5.13 -12.56
N GLU A 503 6.05 3.98 -12.12
CA GLU A 503 4.78 3.40 -12.50
C GLU A 503 3.58 4.32 -12.26
N TYR A 504 3.45 4.90 -11.06
CA TYR A 504 2.33 5.80 -10.76
C TYR A 504 2.40 7.12 -11.54
N ILE A 505 3.61 7.63 -11.86
CA ILE A 505 3.79 8.85 -12.67
C ILE A 505 3.41 8.56 -14.13
N ARG A 506 3.76 7.39 -14.64
CA ARG A 506 3.35 6.93 -15.97
C ARG A 506 1.83 6.87 -16.09
N LEU A 507 1.15 6.28 -15.10
CA LEU A 507 -0.32 6.21 -15.06
C LEU A 507 -0.97 7.60 -15.00
N ILE A 508 -0.38 8.53 -14.24
CA ILE A 508 -0.82 9.94 -14.21
C ILE A 508 -0.65 10.56 -15.60
N TRP A 509 0.48 10.37 -16.26
CA TRP A 509 0.76 10.92 -17.59
C TRP A 509 -0.15 10.33 -18.67
N GLU A 510 -0.41 9.03 -18.65
CA GLU A 510 -1.37 8.36 -19.52
C GLU A 510 -2.79 8.91 -19.32
N SER A 511 -3.18 9.16 -18.08
CA SER A 511 -4.47 9.77 -17.74
C SER A 511 -4.56 11.22 -18.23
N ILE A 512 -3.50 12.02 -18.08
CA ILE A 512 -3.41 13.36 -18.64
C ILE A 512 -3.58 13.30 -20.17
N SER A 513 -2.86 12.41 -20.84
CA SER A 513 -2.93 12.25 -22.29
C SER A 513 -4.32 11.82 -22.76
N ALA A 514 -4.98 10.92 -22.04
CA ALA A 514 -6.36 10.50 -22.35
C ALA A 514 -7.35 11.66 -22.19
N ILE A 515 -7.21 12.47 -21.13
CA ILE A 515 -8.06 13.67 -20.93
C ILE A 515 -7.85 14.68 -22.06
N GLU A 516 -6.62 14.90 -22.48
CA GLU A 516 -6.30 15.82 -23.58
C GLU A 516 -6.88 15.34 -24.91
N VAL A 517 -6.70 14.08 -25.27
CA VAL A 517 -7.27 13.48 -26.50
C VAL A 517 -8.79 13.60 -26.52
N ASN A 518 -9.46 13.47 -25.37
CA ASN A 518 -10.91 13.60 -25.29
C ASN A 518 -11.43 15.04 -25.39
N ASN A 519 -10.57 16.03 -25.10
CA ASN A 519 -10.96 17.45 -25.06
C ASN A 519 -10.37 18.29 -26.21
N LEU A 520 -9.43 17.75 -26.98
CA LEU A 520 -8.82 18.40 -28.12
C LEU A 520 -9.41 17.88 -29.44
N SER A 521 -9.27 18.68 -30.51
CA SER A 521 -9.77 18.32 -31.84
C SER A 521 -9.08 17.07 -32.42
N ALA A 522 -9.75 16.36 -33.34
CA ALA A 522 -9.37 15.04 -33.82
C ALA A 522 -7.98 14.91 -34.51
N ASN A 523 -7.32 16.01 -34.86
CA ASN A 523 -6.03 16.03 -35.57
C ASN A 523 -4.84 16.40 -34.65
N TYR A 524 -5.01 16.37 -33.34
CA TYR A 524 -4.08 16.80 -32.32
C TYR A 524 -2.63 16.27 -32.46
N LEU A 525 -2.45 14.99 -32.80
CA LEU A 525 -1.11 14.39 -32.88
C LEU A 525 -0.30 14.86 -34.09
N ASP A 526 -0.95 15.26 -35.18
CA ASP A 526 -0.29 15.79 -36.39
C ASP A 526 0.01 17.30 -36.24
N ASP A 527 -0.86 18.02 -35.55
CA ASP A 527 -0.71 19.46 -35.27
C ASP A 527 0.40 19.78 -34.26
N LEU A 528 0.78 18.82 -33.40
CA LEU A 528 1.95 18.95 -32.50
C LEU A 528 3.29 19.13 -33.22
N LYS A 529 3.36 18.85 -34.53
CA LYS A 529 4.56 19.03 -35.33
C LYS A 529 4.74 20.50 -35.83
N ASP A 530 3.71 21.30 -35.64
CA ASP A 530 3.75 22.73 -36.04
C ASP A 530 3.70 23.66 -34.80
N PRO A 531 4.87 24.14 -34.30
CA PRO A 531 4.96 24.95 -33.08
C PRO A 531 4.32 26.35 -33.24
N THR A 532 3.85 26.75 -34.45
CA THR A 532 3.25 28.04 -34.70
C THR A 532 1.72 28.10 -34.53
N ASN A 533 1.08 26.95 -34.20
CA ASN A 533 -0.36 26.85 -34.08
C ASN A 533 -0.88 27.51 -32.79
N LYS A 534 -1.21 28.82 -32.89
CA LYS A 534 -1.74 29.62 -31.78
C LYS A 534 -3.09 29.10 -31.22
N GLN A 535 -3.86 28.39 -32.02
CA GLN A 535 -5.16 27.89 -31.65
C GLN A 535 -5.00 26.67 -30.73
N LEU A 536 -4.11 25.75 -31.09
CA LEU A 536 -3.77 24.58 -30.29
C LEU A 536 -3.26 24.99 -28.88
N ASN A 537 -2.41 26.02 -28.84
CA ASN A 537 -1.89 26.52 -27.56
C ASN A 537 -3.00 27.08 -26.64
N LYS A 538 -4.01 27.74 -27.21
CA LYS A 538 -5.18 28.20 -26.43
C LYS A 538 -6.04 27.04 -25.93
N GLU A 539 -6.23 25.99 -26.71
CA GLU A 539 -6.98 24.80 -26.33
C GLU A 539 -6.28 24.06 -25.17
N PHE A 540 -4.96 23.89 -25.25
CA PHE A 540 -4.16 23.30 -24.17
C PHE A 540 -4.26 24.07 -22.83
N ILE A 541 -4.17 25.40 -22.90
CA ILE A 541 -4.25 26.26 -21.72
C ILE A 541 -5.66 26.19 -21.09
N SER A 542 -6.70 26.00 -21.89
CA SER A 542 -8.09 25.99 -21.45
C SER A 542 -8.52 24.70 -20.71
N ILE A 543 -7.77 23.60 -20.85
CA ILE A 543 -8.11 22.33 -20.20
C ILE A 543 -7.77 22.40 -18.71
N ASP A 544 -8.77 22.26 -17.84
CA ASP A 544 -8.58 22.20 -16.40
C ASP A 544 -8.23 20.76 -15.95
N LEU A 545 -6.94 20.42 -16.12
CA LEU A 545 -6.42 19.10 -15.73
C LEU A 545 -6.50 18.85 -14.22
N ILE A 546 -6.41 19.91 -13.40
CA ILE A 546 -6.44 19.79 -11.94
C ILE A 546 -7.79 19.25 -11.45
N SER A 547 -8.87 19.68 -12.07
CA SER A 547 -10.22 19.21 -11.72
C SER A 547 -10.58 17.87 -12.36
N LEU A 548 -10.09 17.59 -13.59
CA LEU A 548 -10.46 16.41 -14.36
C LEU A 548 -9.66 15.13 -13.97
N LEU A 549 -8.40 15.32 -13.61
CA LEU A 549 -7.47 14.20 -13.38
C LEU A 549 -7.83 13.30 -12.18
N PRO A 550 -8.29 13.83 -11.02
CA PRO A 550 -8.70 12.98 -9.90
C PRO A 550 -9.84 12.03 -10.25
N ASP A 551 -10.80 12.50 -11.03
CA ASP A 551 -11.96 11.69 -11.43
C ASP A 551 -11.58 10.62 -12.43
N HIS A 552 -10.73 10.96 -13.39
CA HIS A 552 -10.22 10.00 -14.38
C HIS A 552 -9.40 8.89 -13.71
N LEU A 553 -8.56 9.24 -12.72
CA LEU A 553 -7.78 8.27 -11.96
C LEU A 553 -8.62 7.44 -10.99
N ALA A 554 -9.64 8.03 -10.36
CA ALA A 554 -10.56 7.30 -9.49
C ALA A 554 -11.33 6.18 -10.22
N LEU A 555 -11.53 6.35 -11.53
CA LEU A 555 -12.13 5.32 -12.39
C LEU A 555 -11.15 4.18 -12.73
N ASN A 556 -9.85 4.48 -12.83
CA ASN A 556 -8.85 3.57 -13.39
C ASN A 556 -7.92 2.95 -12.34
N ASP A 557 -7.51 3.71 -11.29
CA ASP A 557 -6.57 3.23 -10.26
C ASP A 557 -6.70 3.99 -8.93
N LEU A 558 -7.22 3.31 -7.92
CA LEU A 558 -7.44 3.88 -6.59
C LEU A 558 -6.13 4.19 -5.81
N GLU A 559 -5.05 3.45 -6.05
CA GLU A 559 -3.76 3.70 -5.37
C GLU A 559 -3.11 4.98 -5.91
N VAL A 560 -3.16 5.18 -7.21
CA VAL A 560 -2.65 6.39 -7.87
C VAL A 560 -3.51 7.60 -7.54
N SER A 561 -4.84 7.42 -7.42
CA SER A 561 -5.77 8.47 -7.01
C SER A 561 -5.44 9.08 -5.64
N ASN A 562 -4.85 8.33 -4.72
CA ASN A 562 -4.40 8.87 -3.42
C ASN A 562 -3.12 9.71 -3.54
N LYS A 563 -2.24 9.38 -4.48
CA LYS A 563 -1.00 10.13 -4.71
C LYS A 563 -1.22 11.41 -5.52
N ILE A 564 -2.27 11.48 -6.31
CA ILE A 564 -2.53 12.68 -7.14
C ILE A 564 -2.76 13.93 -6.31
N ASN A 565 -3.28 13.82 -5.07
CA ASN A 565 -3.48 14.95 -4.19
C ASN A 565 -2.18 15.72 -3.90
N THR A 566 -1.04 15.04 -3.85
CA THR A 566 0.27 15.70 -3.67
C THR A 566 0.64 16.56 -4.88
N PHE A 567 0.24 16.14 -6.08
CA PHE A 567 0.48 16.88 -7.31
C PHE A 567 -0.47 18.05 -7.52
N ILE A 568 -1.70 17.95 -7.05
CA ILE A 568 -2.71 19.02 -7.16
C ILE A 568 -2.43 20.16 -6.18
N ASN A 569 -1.88 19.86 -4.99
CA ASN A 569 -1.59 20.83 -3.94
C ASN A 569 -0.08 20.89 -3.69
N PRO A 570 0.67 21.71 -4.46
CA PRO A 570 2.11 21.83 -4.30
C PRO A 570 2.47 22.55 -2.99
N ASP A 571 3.59 22.17 -2.39
CA ASP A 571 4.15 22.83 -1.21
C ASP A 571 4.52 24.29 -1.50
N GLU A 572 4.51 25.15 -0.46
CA GLU A 572 4.93 26.57 -0.57
C GLU A 572 6.32 26.75 -1.18
N LEU A 573 7.22 25.80 -0.92
CA LEU A 573 8.57 25.79 -1.49
C LEU A 573 8.54 25.65 -3.01
N PHE A 574 7.65 24.83 -3.57
CA PHE A 574 7.49 24.68 -5.01
C PHE A 574 6.90 25.93 -5.66
N LEU A 575 5.95 26.61 -5.00
CA LEU A 575 5.37 27.86 -5.48
C LEU A 575 6.43 28.96 -5.64
N THR A 576 7.49 28.94 -4.83
CA THR A 576 8.62 29.87 -4.98
C THR A 576 9.49 29.55 -6.20
N THR A 577 9.59 28.29 -6.61
CA THR A 577 10.38 27.85 -7.77
C THR A 577 9.69 28.16 -9.10
N LEU A 578 8.38 28.39 -9.11
CA LEU A 578 7.60 28.74 -10.32
C LEU A 578 8.03 30.08 -10.93
N LYS A 579 8.66 30.98 -10.18
CA LYS A 579 9.15 32.29 -10.70
C LYS A 579 10.17 32.16 -11.84
N ASN A 580 10.93 31.04 -11.91
CA ASN A 580 11.90 30.74 -12.97
C ASN A 580 11.55 29.42 -13.70
N SER A 581 10.26 29.18 -13.94
CA SER A 581 9.71 27.90 -14.38
C SER A 581 10.38 27.32 -15.62
N LYS A 582 10.60 28.12 -16.67
CA LYS A 582 11.18 27.65 -17.94
C LYS A 582 12.62 27.18 -17.79
N HIS A 583 13.44 27.88 -17.01
CA HIS A 583 14.85 27.51 -16.79
C HIS A 583 14.96 26.21 -15.95
N ASN A 584 14.20 26.15 -14.88
CA ASN A 584 14.15 24.96 -14.02
C ASN A 584 13.65 23.72 -14.80
N LEU A 585 12.61 23.91 -15.61
CA LEU A 585 12.04 22.86 -16.44
C LEU A 585 13.04 22.30 -17.45
N LEU A 586 13.82 23.15 -18.13
CA LEU A 586 14.90 22.72 -19.01
C LEU A 586 15.97 21.92 -18.26
N GLY A 587 16.32 22.34 -17.04
CA GLY A 587 17.23 21.61 -16.18
C GLY A 587 16.71 20.20 -15.82
N THR A 588 15.43 20.08 -15.47
CA THR A 588 14.79 18.81 -15.13
C THR A 588 14.69 17.87 -16.34
N LEU A 589 14.33 18.39 -17.51
CA LEU A 589 14.30 17.64 -18.77
C LEU A 589 15.70 17.14 -19.17
N SER A 590 16.73 17.97 -19.03
CA SER A 590 18.12 17.57 -19.28
C SER A 590 18.59 16.46 -18.33
N LEU A 591 18.13 16.45 -17.08
CA LEU A 591 18.40 15.36 -16.15
C LEU A 591 17.75 14.03 -16.57
N LEU A 592 16.51 14.05 -17.05
CA LEU A 592 15.84 12.84 -17.54
C LEU A 592 16.53 12.28 -18.78
N GLU A 593 16.93 13.13 -19.71
CA GLU A 593 17.70 12.73 -20.90
C GLU A 593 19.06 12.14 -20.50
N ARG A 594 19.73 12.73 -19.54
CA ARG A 594 20.98 12.21 -18.97
C ARG A 594 20.83 10.78 -18.40
N TYR A 595 19.73 10.49 -17.73
CA TYR A 595 19.46 9.10 -17.25
C TYR A 595 19.29 8.13 -18.43
N LYS A 596 18.66 8.55 -19.52
CA LYS A 596 18.53 7.76 -20.75
C LYS A 596 19.89 7.44 -21.33
N SER A 597 20.78 8.44 -21.48
CA SER A 597 22.15 8.29 -21.97
C SER A 597 23.01 7.42 -21.05
N LEU A 598 22.89 7.56 -19.73
CA LEU A 598 23.57 6.68 -18.78
C LEU A 598 23.12 5.22 -18.92
N LYS A 599 21.84 4.97 -19.16
CA LYS A 599 21.30 3.62 -19.38
C LYS A 599 21.83 3.03 -20.70
N ARG A 600 21.93 3.84 -21.76
CA ARG A 600 22.57 3.44 -23.03
C ARG A 600 24.05 3.11 -22.85
N CYS A 601 24.81 3.93 -22.10
CA CYS A 601 26.21 3.62 -21.78
C CYS A 601 26.37 2.27 -21.07
N ARG A 602 25.53 1.98 -20.07
CA ARG A 602 25.56 0.67 -19.39
C ARG A 602 25.25 -0.48 -20.35
N HIS A 603 24.22 -0.34 -21.16
CA HIS A 603 23.83 -1.35 -22.14
C HIS A 603 24.97 -1.62 -23.16
N LEU A 604 25.65 -0.58 -23.62
CA LEU A 604 26.80 -0.70 -24.52
C LEU A 604 27.93 -1.50 -23.85
N ILE A 605 28.25 -1.22 -22.59
CA ILE A 605 29.26 -1.94 -21.80
C ILE A 605 28.87 -3.42 -21.62
N GLU A 606 27.61 -3.69 -21.26
CA GLU A 606 27.10 -5.04 -21.03
C GLU A 606 27.06 -5.85 -22.33
N SER A 607 26.61 -5.23 -23.44
CA SER A 607 26.56 -5.86 -24.76
C SER A 607 27.95 -6.20 -25.27
N TRP A 608 28.91 -5.28 -25.13
CA TRP A 608 30.28 -5.53 -25.47
C TRP A 608 30.92 -6.66 -24.63
N GLY A 609 30.65 -6.65 -23.31
CA GLY A 609 31.13 -7.72 -22.43
C GLY A 609 30.56 -9.09 -22.80
N SER A 610 29.25 -9.16 -23.11
CA SER A 610 28.58 -10.39 -23.54
C SER A 610 29.13 -10.92 -24.89
N GLN A 611 29.38 -10.01 -25.84
CA GLN A 611 29.92 -10.37 -27.15
C GLN A 611 31.36 -10.89 -27.03
N ARG A 612 32.17 -10.24 -26.20
CA ARG A 612 33.54 -10.70 -25.92
C ARG A 612 33.60 -12.09 -25.29
N LEU A 613 32.67 -12.38 -24.35
CA LEU A 613 32.56 -13.72 -23.75
C LEU A 613 32.21 -14.80 -24.79
N LYS A 614 31.19 -14.55 -25.62
CA LYS A 614 30.81 -15.47 -26.70
C LYS A 614 31.95 -15.73 -27.68
N THR A 615 32.71 -14.70 -28.02
CA THR A 615 33.88 -14.85 -28.93
C THR A 615 34.96 -15.69 -28.29
N LEU A 616 35.23 -15.49 -26.99
CA LEU A 616 36.19 -16.33 -26.26
C LEU A 616 35.72 -17.79 -26.18
N GLU A 617 34.43 -18.04 -25.95
CA GLU A 617 33.84 -19.39 -25.96
C GLU A 617 34.01 -20.05 -27.35
N ASN A 618 33.74 -19.29 -28.44
CA ASN A 618 33.95 -19.77 -29.80
C ASN A 618 35.45 -20.08 -30.09
N CYS A 619 36.38 -19.23 -29.64
CA CYS A 619 37.81 -19.51 -29.78
C CYS A 619 38.24 -20.76 -29.02
N ILE A 620 37.67 -20.98 -27.82
CA ILE A 620 37.93 -22.19 -27.03
C ILE A 620 37.36 -23.42 -27.74
N SER A 621 36.14 -23.34 -28.31
CA SER A 621 35.57 -24.49 -29.07
C SER A 621 36.39 -24.81 -30.32
N ILE A 622 36.85 -23.81 -31.08
CA ILE A 622 37.73 -23.99 -32.22
C ILE A 622 39.06 -24.70 -31.81
N LEU A 623 39.63 -24.31 -30.67
CA LEU A 623 40.82 -24.96 -30.13
C LEU A 623 40.58 -26.40 -29.69
N ILE A 624 39.39 -26.71 -29.16
CA ILE A 624 39.02 -28.06 -28.74
C ILE A 624 38.74 -28.94 -29.97
N ASP A 625 37.95 -28.44 -30.95
CA ASP A 625 37.55 -29.18 -32.13
C ASP A 625 38.73 -29.44 -33.09
N ASN A 626 39.72 -28.53 -33.13
CA ASN A 626 40.90 -28.61 -34.00
C ASN A 626 42.13 -29.25 -33.30
N SER A 627 41.95 -29.89 -32.15
CA SER A 627 43.04 -30.58 -31.42
C SER A 627 43.76 -31.70 -32.24
N SER A 628 43.28 -32.02 -33.45
CA SER A 628 43.83 -33.02 -34.39
C SER A 628 44.40 -32.41 -35.67
N LEU A 629 44.40 -31.08 -35.88
CA LEU A 629 44.88 -30.36 -37.07
C LEU A 629 46.24 -29.66 -36.81
N GLU A 630 46.97 -29.34 -37.88
CA GLU A 630 48.23 -28.61 -37.73
C GLU A 630 48.00 -27.19 -37.15
N PRO A 631 48.92 -26.67 -36.31
CA PRO A 631 48.74 -25.41 -35.57
C PRO A 631 48.60 -24.14 -36.44
N SER A 632 48.93 -24.19 -37.74
CA SER A 632 48.87 -23.06 -38.67
C SER A 632 47.48 -22.63 -39.09
N ASP A 633 46.55 -23.58 -39.22
CA ASP A 633 45.18 -23.28 -39.74
C ASP A 633 44.24 -22.83 -38.62
N SER A 634 44.36 -23.39 -37.44
CA SER A 634 43.61 -22.94 -36.25
C SER A 634 43.94 -21.52 -35.82
N ASN A 635 45.22 -21.10 -35.98
CA ASN A 635 45.64 -19.73 -35.67
C ASN A 635 45.06 -18.69 -36.61
N LYS A 636 44.82 -19.03 -37.88
CA LYS A 636 44.24 -18.13 -38.88
C LYS A 636 42.74 -17.87 -38.64
N GLU A 637 42.00 -18.92 -38.31
CA GLU A 637 40.58 -18.79 -37.93
C GLU A 637 40.41 -17.96 -36.65
N ILE A 638 41.26 -18.15 -35.65
CA ILE A 638 41.27 -17.38 -34.42
C ILE A 638 41.65 -15.91 -34.69
N GLU A 639 42.64 -15.63 -35.55
CA GLU A 639 43.00 -14.26 -35.94
C GLU A 639 41.86 -13.52 -36.65
N ASP A 640 41.09 -14.17 -37.50
CA ASP A 640 39.96 -13.57 -38.18
C ASP A 640 38.79 -13.27 -37.20
N VAL A 641 38.51 -14.15 -36.26
CA VAL A 641 37.55 -13.91 -35.18
C VAL A 641 37.98 -12.74 -34.29
N PHE A 642 39.29 -12.60 -34.00
CA PHE A 642 39.80 -11.43 -33.26
C PHE A 642 39.79 -10.12 -34.05
N LYS A 643 39.92 -10.16 -35.39
CA LYS A 643 39.75 -8.95 -36.22
C LYS A 643 38.35 -8.43 -36.22
N ASP A 644 37.36 -9.31 -36.30
CA ASP A 644 35.93 -8.94 -36.21
C ASP A 644 35.59 -8.35 -34.83
N LEU A 645 36.10 -8.97 -33.76
CA LEU A 645 35.94 -8.47 -32.40
C LEU A 645 36.51 -7.05 -32.22
N ASN A 646 37.70 -6.79 -32.81
CA ASN A 646 38.29 -5.46 -32.72
C ASN A 646 37.50 -4.40 -33.50
N SER A 647 36.93 -4.76 -34.67
CA SER A 647 36.02 -3.85 -35.41
C SER A 647 34.79 -3.50 -34.62
N ASP A 648 34.17 -4.47 -33.98
CA ASP A 648 32.97 -4.22 -33.13
C ASP A 648 33.34 -3.45 -31.85
N ALA A 649 34.50 -3.74 -31.25
CA ALA A 649 35.00 -3.02 -30.09
C ALA A 649 35.17 -1.51 -30.39
N ILE A 650 35.69 -1.16 -31.57
CA ILE A 650 35.81 0.24 -31.99
C ILE A 650 34.43 0.90 -32.10
N LYS A 651 33.45 0.24 -32.72
CA LYS A 651 32.09 0.77 -32.84
C LYS A 651 31.42 1.01 -31.48
N PHE A 652 31.54 0.04 -30.56
CA PHE A 652 31.00 0.20 -29.19
C PHE A 652 31.70 1.34 -28.44
N GLN A 653 32.99 1.49 -28.63
CA GLN A 653 33.80 2.53 -28.02
C GLN A 653 33.39 3.93 -28.55
N GLU A 654 33.23 4.07 -29.86
CA GLU A 654 32.75 5.31 -30.50
C GLU A 654 31.36 5.71 -29.99
N LEU A 655 30.40 4.78 -29.98
CA LEU A 655 29.05 5.01 -29.46
C LEU A 655 29.08 5.40 -27.98
N TYR A 656 29.92 4.75 -27.18
CA TYR A 656 30.09 5.07 -25.77
C TYR A 656 30.63 6.50 -25.56
N TYR A 657 31.64 6.91 -26.35
CA TYR A 657 32.19 8.26 -26.27
C TYR A 657 31.17 9.32 -26.70
N LEU A 658 30.38 9.08 -27.75
CA LEU A 658 29.30 9.96 -28.16
C LEU A 658 28.26 10.16 -27.05
N GLU A 659 27.81 9.09 -26.40
CA GLU A 659 26.89 9.19 -25.27
C GLU A 659 27.54 9.92 -24.07
N ARG A 660 28.83 9.76 -23.81
CA ARG A 660 29.56 10.47 -22.75
C ARG A 660 29.69 11.96 -23.04
N GLU A 661 29.96 12.34 -24.29
CA GLU A 661 29.97 13.76 -24.70
C GLU A 661 28.60 14.38 -24.58
N HIS A 662 27.54 13.67 -24.95
CA HIS A 662 26.19 14.11 -24.78
C HIS A 662 25.83 14.31 -23.29
N ILE A 663 26.21 13.42 -22.39
CA ILE A 663 26.06 13.58 -20.95
C ILE A 663 26.77 14.85 -20.46
N ASN A 664 28.00 15.09 -20.90
CA ASN A 664 28.74 16.30 -20.54
C ASN A 664 28.06 17.59 -21.04
N PHE A 665 27.45 17.55 -22.22
CA PHE A 665 26.64 18.65 -22.75
C PHE A 665 25.41 18.92 -21.88
N LEU A 666 24.66 17.88 -21.47
CA LEU A 666 23.49 17.99 -20.60
C LEU A 666 23.85 18.53 -19.21
N ASP A 667 24.99 18.11 -18.65
CA ASP A 667 25.50 18.63 -17.37
C ASP A 667 25.85 20.13 -17.45
N LYS A 668 26.36 20.62 -18.59
CA LYS A 668 26.58 22.03 -18.84
C LYS A 668 25.27 22.82 -18.94
N GLN A 669 24.25 22.29 -19.62
CA GLN A 669 22.92 22.90 -19.68
C GLN A 669 22.30 23.09 -18.29
N ARG A 670 22.49 22.14 -17.41
CA ARG A 670 21.98 22.16 -16.04
C ARG A 670 22.64 23.26 -15.19
N CYS A 671 23.92 23.48 -15.35
CA CYS A 671 24.69 24.41 -14.52
C CYS A 671 24.53 25.89 -14.92
N GLY A 672 23.72 26.22 -15.94
CA GLY A 672 23.39 27.59 -16.28
C GLY A 672 24.57 28.44 -16.85
N ASN A 673 25.66 27.79 -17.26
CA ASN A 673 26.78 28.44 -17.93
C ASN A 673 26.45 28.65 -19.44
N PHE A 674 25.32 29.28 -19.72
CA PHE A 674 25.17 29.99 -20.99
C PHE A 674 25.72 31.40 -20.77
N SER A 675 27.02 31.59 -20.95
CA SER A 675 27.53 32.89 -21.34
C SER A 675 26.75 33.28 -22.59
N SER A 676 26.04 34.41 -22.47
CA SER A 676 25.48 35.18 -23.58
C SER A 676 26.52 35.30 -24.74
N ASN A 677 26.38 34.46 -25.74
CA ASN A 677 26.94 34.71 -27.06
C ASN A 677 26.16 33.93 -28.10
N GLN A 678 25.37 34.71 -28.83
CA GLN A 678 24.64 34.49 -30.09
C GLN A 678 23.31 33.80 -30.01
#